data_9e679d7134059f0d6f45aa9467b7ed25
#
_entry.id   9e679d7134059f0d6f45aa9467b7ed25
#
_cell.length_a   1.000
_cell.length_b   1.000
_cell.length_c   1.000
_cell.angle_alpha   90.00
_cell.angle_beta   90.00
_cell.angle_gamma   90.00
#
_symmetry.space_group_name_H-M   'P 1'
#
loop_
_entity.id
_entity.type
_entity.pdbx_description
1 polymer ?
#
loop_
_entity_poly.entity_id
_entity_poly.type
_entity_poly.pdbx_seq_one_letter_code
_entity_poly.pdbx_strand_id
1 'polypeptide(L)'
;MNATLEPAVSAMNPSLAEAIESACQRIPPLWTLKHFVAVNPFVGLSDRHFLGAAQLIRRTGHGDIFLPADYYVEQIASGRIQEQDSAAAMELLRRTLPPGSGETADFMGLSELKTALEESTSAVGEGRILTFADLLDAETQSSWAALVVEEISKWCSAYYDQGQSSWRMPWRDLGLFAAWKAAARLDTNLELNGLKAFRDFVAALPDDPNELIRRALARLGVPEAGQADFLHRQLLSIPGWSSYVQFRVRENLLAGVPDEALAHLLAIRLAHDLALFSRFGSEPDVGKAWKRQTATLQIECSDIPSDLLARYVALLALEHGYQRELIAKLQSNATRPFAAGQKSLQAVFCIDVRSEVFRRSLEAQSEEIETIGFAGFFGMTIEYLRFGQPRGGACCPVLLTPKLKVRESLRHSTAADEGKLLRSLTFRRTVAGAWNSFKTSAISCFSFVETMGLWFGVKLVKDSLVLAGAESAFAAGGIRQAFGPQIEREVCCVHHHGHDSETGILLADQIALAAGALTNMGLTSNFARIVLICGHGSATTNNPYGSALDCGACGGHAGDANARVAAAILNKPAVRSGLKERGIHIPEETVFIAGLHNTTTDEVVLYDAESDSAGLAPELEKIRQWLSGASRQSRRERAGSLGLDGLPAARLDEKVLLRSRDWAQVRPEWGLAGNAAFIAAPRERTKGLNLGGRTFLHNYDASKDKDKSVLTLILTAPMVVASWINLQYYGSTVNNRLFGSGDKTIHNVVGTFGVWQGNGGDLQAGLPMQSLHSGTKWMHEPVRLSVFIEAPPAAIESVLVSQPGVRELIENGWVNLFAMEGSGKVFWRYLGNGFEKVH
;
A
#
# COMPACT_ATOMS: atom_id res chain seq x y z
N MET A 1 -22.82 -44.30 20.78
CA MET A 1 -23.73 -43.20 21.13
C MET A 1 -22.91 -41.93 21.08
N ASN A 2 -22.85 -41.27 19.91
CA ASN A 2 -22.18 -40.00 19.68
C ASN A 2 -23.19 -38.88 19.93
N ALA A 3 -23.01 -38.15 21.01
CA ALA A 3 -23.71 -36.88 21.21
C ALA A 3 -22.86 -35.77 20.62
N THR A 4 -23.24 -35.30 19.44
CA THR A 4 -22.76 -34.05 18.86
C THR A 4 -23.33 -32.90 19.70
N LEU A 5 -22.47 -32.24 20.47
CA LEU A 5 -22.80 -30.94 21.07
C LEU A 5 -22.68 -29.89 19.97
N GLU A 6 -23.83 -29.48 19.41
CA GLU A 6 -23.92 -28.22 18.70
C GLU A 6 -23.70 -27.05 19.70
N PRO A 7 -22.82 -26.06 19.40
CA PRO A 7 -22.74 -24.88 20.23
C PRO A 7 -24.05 -24.11 20.10
N ALA A 8 -24.71 -23.85 21.23
CA ALA A 8 -25.89 -22.99 21.30
C ALA A 8 -25.47 -21.55 20.88
N VAL A 9 -25.59 -21.25 19.60
CA VAL A 9 -25.53 -19.89 19.09
C VAL A 9 -26.78 -19.19 19.62
N SER A 10 -26.62 -18.29 20.58
CA SER A 10 -27.66 -17.37 20.98
C SER A 10 -28.11 -16.62 19.73
N ALA A 11 -29.36 -16.78 19.32
CA ALA A 11 -29.88 -16.19 18.09
C ALA A 11 -29.86 -14.66 18.24
N MET A 12 -28.87 -14.04 17.63
CA MET A 12 -28.73 -12.59 17.53
C MET A 12 -29.86 -12.06 16.63
N ASN A 13 -30.40 -10.87 16.96
CA ASN A 13 -31.35 -10.20 16.07
C ASN A 13 -30.64 -9.96 14.72
N PRO A 14 -31.21 -10.38 13.56
CA PRO A 14 -30.58 -10.25 12.26
C PRO A 14 -30.07 -8.83 11.96
N SER A 15 -30.81 -7.80 12.34
CA SER A 15 -30.43 -6.40 12.14
C SER A 15 -29.17 -5.99 12.94
N LEU A 16 -28.95 -6.54 14.12
CA LEU A 16 -27.75 -6.28 14.90
C LEU A 16 -26.52 -7.00 14.31
N ALA A 17 -26.69 -8.22 13.82
CA ALA A 17 -25.63 -8.94 13.13
C ALA A 17 -25.15 -8.17 11.89
N GLU A 18 -26.09 -7.69 11.08
CA GLU A 18 -25.82 -6.88 9.90
C GLU A 18 -25.11 -5.56 10.26
N ALA A 19 -25.52 -4.90 11.36
CA ALA A 19 -24.88 -3.66 11.82
C ALA A 19 -23.43 -3.87 12.26
N ILE A 20 -23.13 -4.97 12.98
CA ILE A 20 -21.77 -5.35 13.39
C ILE A 20 -20.92 -5.67 12.16
N GLU A 21 -21.44 -6.50 11.25
CA GLU A 21 -20.76 -6.89 10.02
C GLU A 21 -20.45 -5.66 9.16
N SER A 22 -21.44 -4.80 8.93
CA SER A 22 -21.27 -3.53 8.18
C SER A 22 -20.21 -2.64 8.80
N ALA A 23 -20.18 -2.48 10.12
CA ALA A 23 -19.18 -1.67 10.81
C ALA A 23 -17.75 -2.26 10.64
N CYS A 24 -17.63 -3.58 10.77
CA CYS A 24 -16.35 -4.30 10.60
C CYS A 24 -15.83 -4.25 9.16
N GLN A 25 -16.70 -4.43 8.16
CA GLN A 25 -16.33 -4.40 6.74
C GLN A 25 -15.79 -3.04 6.29
N ARG A 26 -16.21 -1.95 6.93
CA ARG A 26 -15.73 -0.58 6.62
C ARG A 26 -14.30 -0.32 7.10
N ILE A 27 -13.73 -1.18 7.94
CA ILE A 27 -12.35 -1.01 8.44
C ILE A 27 -11.34 -1.60 7.45
N PRO A 28 -10.40 -0.79 6.91
CA PRO A 28 -9.37 -1.29 6.00
C PRO A 28 -8.33 -2.12 6.75
N PRO A 29 -7.73 -3.15 6.13
CA PRO A 29 -6.64 -3.90 6.74
C PRO A 29 -5.32 -3.12 6.72
N LEU A 30 -4.52 -3.21 7.80
CA LEU A 30 -3.17 -2.65 7.92
C LEU A 30 -2.13 -3.77 7.89
N TRP A 31 -1.26 -3.79 6.86
CA TRP A 31 -0.15 -4.73 6.77
C TRP A 31 0.95 -4.41 7.77
N THR A 32 1.62 -5.45 8.26
CA THR A 32 2.76 -5.31 9.18
C THR A 32 3.95 -4.60 8.52
N LEU A 33 4.83 -3.99 9.32
CA LEU A 33 5.95 -3.17 8.81
C LEU A 33 6.85 -3.86 7.78
N LYS A 34 7.12 -5.17 7.93
CA LYS A 34 7.96 -5.92 6.99
C LYS A 34 7.32 -6.18 5.63
N HIS A 35 6.01 -6.04 5.56
CA HIS A 35 5.18 -6.30 4.39
C HIS A 35 4.24 -5.12 4.11
N PHE A 36 4.56 -3.96 4.66
CA PHE A 36 3.73 -2.78 4.46
C PHE A 36 3.73 -2.39 2.98
N VAL A 37 2.55 -2.38 2.41
CA VAL A 37 2.28 -1.89 1.05
C VAL A 37 1.21 -0.82 1.11
N ALA A 38 1.25 0.11 0.17
CA ALA A 38 0.18 1.09 0.01
C ALA A 38 -1.09 0.37 -0.45
N VAL A 39 -2.14 0.44 0.36
CA VAL A 39 -3.46 -0.17 0.10
C VAL A 39 -4.55 0.87 0.21
N ASN A 40 -5.69 0.62 -0.41
CA ASN A 40 -6.83 1.53 -0.35
C ASN A 40 -7.39 1.64 1.08
N PRO A 41 -7.24 2.79 1.76
CA PRO A 41 -7.80 2.97 3.10
C PRO A 41 -9.33 3.11 3.09
N PHE A 42 -9.94 3.19 1.92
CA PHE A 42 -11.38 3.31 1.71
C PHE A 42 -11.99 2.03 1.13
N VAL A 43 -11.27 0.91 1.16
CA VAL A 43 -11.72 -0.34 0.51
C VAL A 43 -13.09 -0.82 0.98
N GLY A 44 -13.42 -0.65 2.25
CA GLY A 44 -14.72 -0.99 2.82
C GLY A 44 -15.83 0.04 2.58
N LEU A 45 -15.56 1.08 1.76
CA LEU A 45 -16.51 2.13 1.38
C LEU A 45 -16.64 2.25 -0.14
N SER A 46 -16.02 1.36 -0.90
CA SER A 46 -16.01 1.40 -2.37
C SER A 46 -17.38 1.13 -2.99
N ASP A 47 -18.28 0.52 -2.25
CA ASP A 47 -19.70 0.33 -2.57
C ASP A 47 -20.52 1.64 -2.57
N ARG A 48 -19.94 2.74 -2.05
CA ARG A 48 -20.59 4.06 -1.96
C ARG A 48 -19.96 5.05 -2.92
N HIS A 49 -20.78 5.96 -3.43
CA HIS A 49 -20.27 7.10 -4.16
C HIS A 49 -19.27 7.88 -3.30
N PHE A 50 -18.17 8.36 -3.90
CA PHE A 50 -17.04 9.02 -3.23
C PHE A 50 -17.48 10.15 -2.27
N LEU A 51 -18.43 10.99 -2.70
CA LEU A 51 -18.96 12.08 -1.89
C LEU A 51 -19.79 11.56 -0.67
N GLY A 52 -20.54 10.46 -0.86
CA GLY A 52 -21.25 9.81 0.24
C GLY A 52 -20.31 9.17 1.26
N ALA A 53 -19.22 8.59 0.80
CA ALA A 53 -18.15 8.10 1.68
C ALA A 53 -17.47 9.25 2.44
N ALA A 54 -17.26 10.42 1.79
CA ALA A 54 -16.74 11.62 2.43
C ALA A 54 -17.63 12.09 3.58
N GLN A 55 -18.94 12.11 3.36
CA GLN A 55 -19.93 12.49 4.39
C GLN A 55 -19.91 11.48 5.56
N LEU A 56 -19.85 10.19 5.29
CA LEU A 56 -19.77 9.17 6.33
C LEU A 56 -18.48 9.31 7.17
N ILE A 57 -17.33 9.49 6.54
CA ILE A 57 -16.04 9.67 7.24
C ILE A 57 -16.06 10.95 8.09
N ARG A 58 -16.65 12.03 7.61
CA ARG A 58 -16.82 13.27 8.41
C ARG A 58 -17.61 13.00 9.69
N ARG A 59 -18.69 12.23 9.61
CA ARG A 59 -19.54 11.89 10.76
C ARG A 59 -18.86 10.92 11.72
N THR A 60 -18.24 9.86 11.23
CA THR A 60 -17.72 8.75 12.04
C THR A 60 -16.23 8.87 12.34
N GLY A 61 -15.44 9.40 11.43
CA GLY A 61 -13.98 9.52 11.51
C GLY A 61 -13.48 10.82 12.13
N HIS A 62 -14.37 11.82 12.31
CA HIS A 62 -14.03 13.16 12.78
C HIS A 62 -12.97 13.87 11.93
N GLY A 63 -13.05 13.72 10.64
CA GLY A 63 -12.17 14.38 9.68
C GLY A 63 -12.68 14.23 8.26
N ASP A 64 -12.14 15.03 7.38
CA ASP A 64 -12.53 15.05 5.98
C ASP A 64 -11.60 14.18 5.13
N ILE A 65 -12.09 13.81 3.93
CA ILE A 65 -11.26 13.21 2.86
C ILE A 65 -11.02 14.21 1.72
N PHE A 66 -11.04 15.49 2.03
CA PHE A 66 -10.61 16.59 1.18
C PHE A 66 -9.61 17.44 1.94
N LEU A 67 -8.71 18.11 1.23
CA LEU A 67 -7.86 19.14 1.83
C LEU A 67 -8.72 20.35 2.28
N PRO A 68 -8.21 21.18 3.18
CA PRO A 68 -8.87 22.43 3.57
C PRO A 68 -9.18 23.32 2.35
N ALA A 69 -10.22 24.16 2.48
CA ALA A 69 -10.65 25.04 1.38
C ALA A 69 -9.53 25.96 0.87
N ASP A 70 -8.68 26.45 1.79
CA ASP A 70 -7.52 27.31 1.48
C ASP A 70 -6.59 26.68 0.42
N TYR A 71 -6.38 25.37 0.47
CA TYR A 71 -5.59 24.68 -0.53
C TYR A 71 -6.17 24.87 -1.95
N TYR A 72 -7.48 24.70 -2.10
CA TYR A 72 -8.13 24.84 -3.41
C TYR A 72 -8.18 26.29 -3.87
N VAL A 73 -8.38 27.24 -2.95
CA VAL A 73 -8.27 28.69 -3.24
C VAL A 73 -6.88 29.02 -3.78
N GLU A 74 -5.82 28.44 -3.21
CA GLU A 74 -4.46 28.60 -3.70
C GLU A 74 -4.27 27.99 -5.10
N GLN A 75 -4.87 26.81 -5.37
CA GLN A 75 -4.82 26.19 -6.71
C GLN A 75 -5.54 27.05 -7.77
N ILE A 76 -6.63 27.73 -7.39
CA ILE A 76 -7.33 28.69 -8.26
C ILE A 76 -6.44 29.93 -8.50
N ALA A 77 -5.86 30.49 -7.43
CA ALA A 77 -5.03 31.69 -7.50
C ALA A 77 -3.75 31.48 -8.33
N SER A 78 -3.17 30.28 -8.28
CA SER A 78 -2.00 29.87 -9.07
C SER A 78 -2.32 29.55 -10.54
N GLY A 79 -3.60 29.50 -10.93
CA GLY A 79 -4.03 29.09 -12.27
C GLY A 79 -3.95 27.59 -12.55
N ARG A 80 -3.75 26.78 -11.51
CA ARG A 80 -3.78 25.31 -11.59
C ARG A 80 -5.20 24.79 -11.86
N ILE A 81 -6.20 25.48 -11.32
CA ILE A 81 -7.63 25.31 -11.64
C ILE A 81 -8.06 26.53 -12.47
N GLN A 82 -8.58 26.29 -13.67
CA GLN A 82 -9.02 27.30 -14.60
C GLN A 82 -10.55 27.30 -14.75
N GLU A 83 -11.12 28.35 -15.36
CA GLU A 83 -12.56 28.48 -15.60
C GLU A 83 -13.16 27.25 -16.31
N GLN A 84 -12.50 26.78 -17.36
CA GLN A 84 -12.94 25.59 -18.10
C GLN A 84 -12.92 24.31 -17.24
N ASP A 85 -12.00 24.22 -16.25
CA ASP A 85 -11.89 23.06 -15.38
C ASP A 85 -13.05 23.07 -14.36
N SER A 86 -13.44 24.25 -13.85
CA SER A 86 -14.60 24.40 -12.97
C SER A 86 -15.91 24.08 -13.71
N ALA A 87 -16.08 24.58 -14.94
CA ALA A 87 -17.26 24.28 -15.75
C ALA A 87 -17.42 22.79 -16.05
N ALA A 88 -16.32 22.11 -16.40
CA ALA A 88 -16.32 20.66 -16.63
C ALA A 88 -16.60 19.87 -15.34
N ALA A 89 -16.10 20.31 -14.19
CA ALA A 89 -16.37 19.71 -12.89
C ALA A 89 -17.86 19.78 -12.54
N MET A 90 -18.51 20.90 -12.77
CA MET A 90 -19.94 21.09 -12.53
C MET A 90 -20.79 20.19 -13.43
N GLU A 91 -20.44 20.11 -14.71
CA GLU A 91 -21.15 19.24 -15.65
C GLU A 91 -20.99 17.75 -15.25
N LEU A 92 -19.79 17.35 -14.83
CA LEU A 92 -19.54 16.00 -14.33
C LEU A 92 -20.35 15.70 -13.06
N LEU A 93 -20.41 16.65 -12.12
CA LEU A 93 -21.19 16.52 -10.90
C LEU A 93 -22.67 16.26 -11.19
N ARG A 94 -23.29 17.05 -12.06
CA ARG A 94 -24.71 16.90 -12.46
C ARG A 94 -25.02 15.54 -13.04
N ARG A 95 -24.04 14.91 -13.71
CA ARG A 95 -24.22 13.60 -14.37
C ARG A 95 -23.95 12.41 -13.46
N THR A 96 -23.09 12.58 -12.47
CA THR A 96 -22.61 11.48 -11.64
C THR A 96 -23.22 11.41 -10.25
N LEU A 97 -23.85 12.48 -9.76
CA LEU A 97 -24.54 12.45 -8.48
C LEU A 97 -25.74 11.51 -8.51
N PRO A 98 -25.90 10.66 -7.49
CA PRO A 98 -27.08 9.81 -7.36
C PRO A 98 -28.36 10.67 -7.27
N PRO A 99 -29.48 10.20 -7.88
CA PRO A 99 -30.77 10.86 -7.73
C PRO A 99 -31.16 11.01 -6.25
N GLY A 100 -31.59 12.21 -5.85
CA GLY A 100 -32.01 12.48 -4.47
C GLY A 100 -30.91 12.99 -3.53
N SER A 101 -29.71 13.26 -4.04
CA SER A 101 -28.58 13.80 -3.24
C SER A 101 -28.72 15.27 -2.82
N GLY A 102 -29.93 15.82 -2.77
CA GLY A 102 -30.20 17.22 -2.41
C GLY A 102 -30.08 18.22 -3.57
N GLU A 103 -30.40 19.48 -3.32
CA GLU A 103 -30.20 20.55 -4.30
C GLU A 103 -28.70 20.69 -4.60
N THR A 104 -28.30 20.46 -5.85
CA THR A 104 -26.96 20.81 -6.31
C THR A 104 -26.81 22.32 -6.21
N ALA A 105 -25.89 22.78 -5.37
CA ALA A 105 -25.54 24.20 -5.38
C ALA A 105 -25.13 24.59 -6.79
N ASP A 106 -25.87 25.51 -7.40
CA ASP A 106 -25.55 26.04 -8.71
C ASP A 106 -24.36 27.00 -8.61
N PHE A 107 -23.15 26.43 -8.52
CA PHE A 107 -21.94 27.21 -8.76
C PHE A 107 -21.85 27.47 -10.26
N MET A 108 -22.12 28.66 -10.71
CA MET A 108 -22.18 28.99 -12.14
C MET A 108 -20.80 29.27 -12.76
N GLY A 109 -19.73 29.45 -11.93
CA GLY A 109 -18.38 29.74 -12.42
C GLY A 109 -17.29 29.64 -11.37
N LEU A 110 -16.04 29.82 -11.79
CA LEU A 110 -14.84 29.72 -10.94
C LEU A 110 -14.85 30.76 -9.79
N SER A 111 -15.37 31.95 -10.05
CA SER A 111 -15.47 33.02 -9.03
C SER A 111 -16.41 32.64 -7.91
N GLU A 112 -17.56 32.04 -8.23
CA GLU A 112 -18.55 31.60 -7.23
C GLU A 112 -18.04 30.40 -6.43
N LEU A 113 -17.38 29.45 -7.11
CA LEU A 113 -16.70 28.33 -6.43
C LEU A 113 -15.65 28.84 -5.43
N LYS A 114 -14.84 29.83 -5.84
CA LYS A 114 -13.85 30.46 -4.97
C LYS A 114 -14.51 31.11 -3.75
N THR A 115 -15.58 31.89 -3.95
CA THR A 115 -16.35 32.52 -2.87
C THR A 115 -16.90 31.47 -1.90
N ALA A 116 -17.52 30.40 -2.43
CA ALA A 116 -18.06 29.32 -1.62
C ALA A 116 -16.97 28.60 -0.78
N LEU A 117 -15.75 28.48 -1.33
CA LEU A 117 -14.60 27.92 -0.59
C LEU A 117 -14.11 28.89 0.50
N GLU A 118 -14.04 30.20 0.22
CA GLU A 118 -13.63 31.24 1.18
C GLU A 118 -14.65 31.45 2.32
N GLU A 119 -15.94 31.36 2.02
CA GLU A 119 -17.03 31.44 2.99
C GLU A 119 -17.25 30.14 3.76
N SER A 120 -16.64 29.06 3.32
CA SER A 120 -16.69 27.73 3.88
C SER A 120 -16.06 27.73 5.27
N THR A 121 -16.77 28.25 6.27
CA THR A 121 -16.44 27.97 7.66
C THR A 121 -16.68 26.49 7.87
N SER A 122 -15.60 25.76 8.15
CA SER A 122 -15.74 24.35 8.54
C SER A 122 -16.77 24.26 9.66
N ALA A 123 -17.98 23.82 9.32
CA ALA A 123 -18.98 23.43 10.30
C ALA A 123 -18.48 22.16 11.02
N VAL A 124 -17.32 22.32 11.65
CA VAL A 124 -16.57 21.27 12.35
C VAL A 124 -17.34 20.97 13.64
N GLY A 125 -18.40 20.19 13.56
CA GLY A 125 -19.11 19.75 14.75
C GLY A 125 -20.52 19.25 14.53
N GLU A 126 -21.24 19.77 13.57
CA GLU A 126 -22.64 19.35 13.36
C GLU A 126 -22.70 17.93 12.76
N GLY A 127 -23.54 17.08 13.37
CA GLY A 127 -23.77 15.71 12.88
C GLY A 127 -22.68 14.67 13.17
N ARG A 128 -21.62 15.02 13.94
CA ARG A 128 -20.58 14.05 14.34
C ARG A 128 -21.13 13.02 15.31
N ILE A 129 -20.75 11.77 15.10
CA ILE A 129 -21.05 10.68 16.02
C ILE A 129 -19.90 10.58 17.03
N LEU A 130 -20.17 10.81 18.30
CA LEU A 130 -19.21 10.74 19.40
C LEU A 130 -19.29 9.37 20.08
N THR A 131 -18.15 8.84 20.53
CA THR A 131 -18.15 7.80 21.57
C THR A 131 -18.58 8.42 22.90
N PHE A 132 -18.95 7.63 23.90
CA PHE A 132 -19.26 8.19 25.21
C PHE A 132 -18.03 8.85 25.86
N ALA A 133 -16.84 8.26 25.64
CA ALA A 133 -15.57 8.85 26.10
C ALA A 133 -15.29 10.22 25.46
N ASP A 134 -15.50 10.37 24.12
CA ASP A 134 -15.33 11.66 23.44
C ASP A 134 -16.27 12.74 24.00
N LEU A 135 -17.55 12.38 24.24
CA LEU A 135 -18.52 13.30 24.76
C LEU A 135 -18.19 13.67 26.21
N LEU A 136 -17.80 12.71 27.03
CA LEU A 136 -17.40 12.95 28.42
C LEU A 136 -16.23 13.93 28.48
N ASP A 137 -15.22 13.77 27.65
CA ASP A 137 -14.08 14.67 27.56
C ASP A 137 -14.50 16.10 27.13
N ALA A 138 -15.42 16.20 26.17
CA ALA A 138 -15.94 17.49 25.71
C ALA A 138 -16.71 18.24 26.81
N GLU A 139 -17.53 17.55 27.63
CA GLU A 139 -18.35 18.14 28.67
C GLU A 139 -17.57 18.41 29.97
N THR A 140 -16.54 17.58 30.26
CA THR A 140 -15.82 17.64 31.55
C THR A 140 -14.36 18.08 31.43
N GLN A 141 -13.85 18.30 30.20
CA GLN A 141 -12.45 18.59 29.92
C GLN A 141 -11.49 17.51 30.49
N SER A 142 -11.95 16.28 30.52
CA SER A 142 -11.15 15.11 30.89
C SER A 142 -10.33 14.55 29.68
N SER A 143 -9.71 13.40 29.86
CA SER A 143 -8.92 12.72 28.82
C SER A 143 -9.21 11.21 28.74
N TRP A 144 -10.47 10.84 28.97
CA TRP A 144 -10.88 9.43 28.97
C TRP A 144 -10.74 8.75 27.62
N ALA A 145 -11.00 9.48 26.52
CA ALA A 145 -10.84 8.93 25.20
C ALA A 145 -9.39 8.49 24.93
N ALA A 146 -8.43 9.33 25.29
CA ALA A 146 -7.00 9.00 25.15
C ALA A 146 -6.61 7.82 26.06
N LEU A 147 -7.06 7.82 27.31
CA LEU A 147 -6.78 6.74 28.27
C LEU A 147 -7.34 5.39 27.80
N VAL A 148 -8.57 5.37 27.25
CA VAL A 148 -9.17 4.14 26.69
C VAL A 148 -8.35 3.63 25.50
N VAL A 149 -7.90 4.53 24.62
CA VAL A 149 -7.03 4.16 23.49
C VAL A 149 -5.71 3.54 23.99
N GLU A 150 -5.07 4.13 25.00
CA GLU A 150 -3.83 3.60 25.58
C GLU A 150 -4.02 2.21 26.21
N GLU A 151 -5.12 2.01 26.94
CA GLU A 151 -5.43 0.71 27.57
C GLU A 151 -5.66 -0.38 26.53
N ILE A 152 -6.40 -0.10 25.48
CA ILE A 152 -6.63 -1.06 24.39
C ILE A 152 -5.34 -1.31 23.63
N SER A 153 -4.56 -0.28 23.35
CA SER A 153 -3.29 -0.38 22.63
C SER A 153 -2.27 -1.22 23.40
N LYS A 154 -2.12 -0.98 24.71
CA LYS A 154 -1.32 -1.79 25.63
C LYS A 154 -1.73 -3.26 25.58
N TRP A 155 -3.02 -3.51 25.65
CA TRP A 155 -3.59 -4.85 25.59
C TRP A 155 -3.30 -5.55 24.26
N CYS A 156 -3.62 -4.91 23.13
CA CYS A 156 -3.42 -5.47 21.81
C CYS A 156 -1.95 -5.75 21.52
N SER A 157 -1.03 -4.86 21.93
CA SER A 157 0.41 -5.08 21.75
C SER A 157 0.92 -6.29 22.52
N ALA A 158 0.39 -6.55 23.72
CA ALA A 158 0.74 -7.73 24.51
C ALA A 158 0.11 -9.02 23.95
N TYR A 159 -1.15 -8.96 23.51
CA TYR A 159 -1.86 -10.12 22.97
C TYR A 159 -1.27 -10.61 21.65
N TYR A 160 -0.96 -9.68 20.73
CA TYR A 160 -0.43 -10.00 19.41
C TYR A 160 1.11 -10.14 19.37
N ASP A 161 1.80 -9.97 20.50
CA ASP A 161 3.26 -10.09 20.56
C ASP A 161 3.77 -11.41 19.96
N GLN A 162 4.78 -11.31 19.09
CA GLN A 162 5.37 -12.44 18.38
C GLN A 162 6.73 -12.89 18.96
N GLY A 163 6.92 -12.70 20.26
CA GLY A 163 8.14 -13.09 20.97
C GLY A 163 9.18 -11.98 21.09
N GLN A 164 8.77 -10.71 20.94
CA GLN A 164 9.60 -9.54 21.25
C GLN A 164 9.66 -9.29 22.75
N SER A 165 8.56 -9.57 23.46
CA SER A 165 8.48 -9.49 24.91
C SER A 165 9.12 -10.68 25.57
N SER A 166 9.79 -10.46 26.71
CA SER A 166 10.33 -11.56 27.57
C SER A 166 9.23 -12.34 28.28
N TRP A 167 8.04 -11.74 28.43
CA TRP A 167 6.90 -12.34 29.12
C TRP A 167 5.77 -12.55 28.15
N ARG A 168 5.44 -13.82 27.89
CA ARG A 168 4.30 -14.16 27.05
C ARG A 168 3.00 -14.00 27.83
N MET A 169 1.98 -13.41 27.20
CA MET A 169 0.65 -13.27 27.80
C MET A 169 0.03 -14.64 28.12
N PRO A 170 -0.42 -14.89 29.38
CA PRO A 170 -0.87 -16.21 29.79
C PRO A 170 -2.13 -16.71 29.09
N TRP A 171 -3.07 -15.79 28.75
CA TRP A 171 -4.41 -16.12 28.23
C TRP A 171 -4.52 -16.05 26.70
N ARG A 172 -3.41 -15.99 26.00
CA ARG A 172 -3.38 -15.78 24.54
C ARG A 172 -4.18 -16.81 23.74
N ASP A 173 -4.30 -18.02 24.28
CA ASP A 173 -5.00 -19.14 23.62
C ASP A 173 -6.54 -19.12 23.83
N LEU A 174 -7.09 -18.16 24.60
CA LEU A 174 -8.53 -18.04 24.88
C LEU A 174 -9.32 -17.25 23.82
N GLY A 175 -8.67 -16.70 22.82
CA GLY A 175 -9.27 -15.71 21.90
C GLY A 175 -9.28 -14.29 22.49
N LEU A 176 -9.43 -13.28 21.61
CA LEU A 176 -9.15 -11.87 21.97
C LEU A 176 -10.00 -11.35 23.12
N PHE A 177 -11.32 -11.54 23.08
CA PHE A 177 -12.24 -11.01 24.10
C PHE A 177 -12.10 -11.71 25.46
N ALA A 178 -12.08 -13.05 25.48
CA ALA A 178 -11.96 -13.81 26.71
C ALA A 178 -10.60 -13.57 27.39
N ALA A 179 -9.53 -13.49 26.61
CA ALA A 179 -8.20 -13.17 27.12
C ALA A 179 -8.14 -11.75 27.70
N TRP A 180 -8.76 -10.75 27.04
CA TRP A 180 -8.89 -9.40 27.58
C TRP A 180 -9.65 -9.40 28.91
N LYS A 181 -10.79 -10.07 28.99
CA LYS A 181 -11.62 -10.15 30.19
C LYS A 181 -10.85 -10.74 31.38
N ALA A 182 -10.03 -11.78 31.13
CA ALA A 182 -9.17 -12.40 32.13
C ALA A 182 -8.08 -11.43 32.65
N ALA A 183 -7.44 -10.66 31.76
CA ALA A 183 -6.39 -9.70 32.12
C ALA A 183 -6.96 -8.46 32.78
N ALA A 184 -8.04 -7.88 32.27
CA ALA A 184 -8.65 -6.64 32.77
C ALA A 184 -9.22 -6.78 34.19
N ARG A 185 -9.56 -7.99 34.64
CA ARG A 185 -9.94 -8.29 36.04
C ARG A 185 -8.80 -8.14 37.03
N LEU A 186 -7.57 -8.07 36.55
CA LEU A 186 -6.35 -7.94 37.38
C LEU A 186 -5.72 -6.55 37.25
N ASP A 187 -6.03 -5.81 36.17
CA ASP A 187 -5.45 -4.51 35.90
C ASP A 187 -6.11 -3.42 36.72
N THR A 188 -5.32 -2.67 37.48
CA THR A 188 -5.77 -1.59 38.36
C THR A 188 -5.65 -0.20 37.72
N ASN A 189 -5.12 -0.09 36.51
CA ASN A 189 -4.76 1.22 35.94
C ASN A 189 -5.96 2.15 35.79
N LEU A 190 -7.09 1.67 35.26
CA LEU A 190 -8.30 2.49 35.13
C LEU A 190 -8.88 2.91 36.49
N GLU A 191 -8.77 2.05 37.53
CA GLU A 191 -9.21 2.41 38.88
C GLU A 191 -8.34 3.49 39.52
N LEU A 192 -7.02 3.42 39.27
CA LEU A 192 -6.07 4.45 39.73
C LEU A 192 -6.31 5.78 39.04
N ASN A 193 -6.81 5.76 37.80
CA ASN A 193 -7.22 6.95 37.04
C ASN A 193 -8.66 7.42 37.34
N GLY A 194 -9.35 6.81 38.33
CA GLY A 194 -10.64 7.29 38.82
C GLY A 194 -11.87 6.51 38.37
N LEU A 195 -11.74 5.50 37.51
CA LEU A 195 -12.83 4.59 37.12
C LEU A 195 -12.97 3.45 38.17
N LYS A 196 -13.45 3.82 39.36
CA LYS A 196 -13.56 2.90 40.52
C LYS A 196 -14.42 1.67 40.19
N ALA A 197 -14.05 0.51 40.75
CA ALA A 197 -14.72 -0.78 40.58
C ALA A 197 -14.74 -1.29 39.11
N PHE A 198 -13.81 -0.87 38.26
CA PHE A 198 -13.74 -1.35 36.88
C PHE A 198 -13.50 -2.88 36.79
N ARG A 199 -12.69 -3.43 37.67
CA ARG A 199 -12.43 -4.89 37.71
C ARG A 199 -13.69 -5.70 38.05
N ASP A 200 -14.49 -5.23 38.99
CA ASP A 200 -15.77 -5.85 39.35
C ASP A 200 -16.79 -5.72 38.19
N PHE A 201 -16.81 -4.55 37.53
CA PHE A 201 -17.60 -4.35 36.34
C PHE A 201 -17.24 -5.35 35.23
N VAL A 202 -15.93 -5.53 34.94
CA VAL A 202 -15.46 -6.49 33.94
C VAL A 202 -15.81 -7.92 34.32
N ALA A 203 -15.72 -8.28 35.63
CA ALA A 203 -16.10 -9.60 36.11
C ALA A 203 -17.58 -9.93 35.86
N ALA A 204 -18.45 -8.92 35.89
CA ALA A 204 -19.88 -9.05 35.68
C ALA A 204 -20.33 -9.02 34.20
N LEU A 205 -19.41 -8.75 33.25
CA LEU A 205 -19.73 -8.74 31.83
C LEU A 205 -20.07 -10.16 31.33
N PRO A 206 -20.92 -10.28 30.28
CA PRO A 206 -21.17 -11.59 29.65
C PRO A 206 -19.88 -12.15 29.03
N ASP A 207 -19.83 -13.48 28.87
CA ASP A 207 -18.70 -14.15 28.21
C ASP A 207 -18.81 -14.11 26.68
N ASP A 208 -20.03 -13.93 26.15
CA ASP A 208 -20.27 -13.72 24.72
C ASP A 208 -20.07 -12.26 24.33
N PRO A 209 -19.14 -11.94 23.42
CA PRO A 209 -18.91 -10.56 22.95
C PRO A 209 -20.13 -9.95 22.25
N ASN A 210 -20.91 -10.74 21.52
CA ASN A 210 -22.10 -10.26 20.82
C ASN A 210 -23.21 -9.86 21.80
N GLU A 211 -23.37 -10.63 22.86
CA GLU A 211 -24.28 -10.29 23.93
C GLU A 211 -23.84 -9.02 24.67
N LEU A 212 -22.54 -8.81 24.85
CA LEU A 212 -22.04 -7.56 25.40
C LEU A 212 -22.36 -6.36 24.50
N ILE A 213 -22.12 -6.48 23.16
CA ILE A 213 -22.46 -5.42 22.21
C ILE A 213 -23.95 -5.08 22.30
N ARG A 214 -24.82 -6.08 22.31
CA ARG A 214 -26.27 -5.90 22.43
C ARG A 214 -26.65 -5.14 23.70
N ARG A 215 -26.12 -5.56 24.85
CA ARG A 215 -26.36 -4.89 26.14
C ARG A 215 -25.82 -3.47 26.18
N ALA A 216 -24.65 -3.25 25.62
CA ALA A 216 -24.02 -1.93 25.56
C ALA A 216 -24.88 -0.95 24.75
N LEU A 217 -25.29 -1.33 23.54
CA LEU A 217 -26.15 -0.51 22.68
C LEU A 217 -27.49 -0.16 23.37
N ALA A 218 -28.13 -1.15 23.97
CA ALA A 218 -29.39 -0.95 24.69
C ALA A 218 -29.20 0.00 25.89
N ARG A 219 -28.12 -0.17 26.67
CA ARG A 219 -27.87 0.66 27.87
C ARG A 219 -27.45 2.09 27.51
N LEU A 220 -26.68 2.25 26.44
CA LEU A 220 -26.29 3.54 25.88
C LEU A 220 -27.44 4.27 25.17
N GLY A 221 -28.56 3.55 24.89
CA GLY A 221 -29.71 4.09 24.19
C GLY A 221 -29.47 4.41 22.72
N VAL A 222 -28.62 3.61 22.06
CA VAL A 222 -28.32 3.77 20.63
C VAL A 222 -29.49 3.22 19.81
N PRO A 223 -30.17 4.03 18.97
CA PRO A 223 -31.28 3.59 18.15
C PRO A 223 -30.82 2.63 17.03
N GLU A 224 -31.68 1.72 16.62
CA GLU A 224 -31.39 0.67 15.64
C GLU A 224 -30.86 1.25 14.32
N ALA A 225 -31.49 2.30 13.80
CA ALA A 225 -31.07 2.98 12.56
C ALA A 225 -29.64 3.55 12.60
N GLY A 226 -29.13 3.90 13.80
CA GLY A 226 -27.80 4.47 13.97
C GLY A 226 -26.72 3.49 14.41
N GLN A 227 -27.07 2.20 14.64
CA GLN A 227 -26.12 1.24 15.23
C GLN A 227 -24.89 1.02 14.36
N ALA A 228 -25.03 0.81 13.06
CA ALA A 228 -23.90 0.55 12.16
C ALA A 228 -22.88 1.72 12.16
N ASP A 229 -23.35 2.96 12.12
CA ASP A 229 -22.49 4.14 12.12
C ASP A 229 -21.84 4.37 13.48
N PHE A 230 -22.59 4.14 14.58
CA PHE A 230 -22.04 4.22 15.92
C PHE A 230 -20.98 3.15 16.19
N LEU A 231 -21.22 1.91 15.78
CA LEU A 231 -20.25 0.82 15.89
C LEU A 231 -19.00 1.10 15.02
N HIS A 232 -19.19 1.63 13.82
CA HIS A 232 -18.07 2.08 12.97
C HIS A 232 -17.26 3.20 13.67
N ARG A 233 -17.93 4.19 14.31
CA ARG A 233 -17.24 5.21 15.12
C ARG A 233 -16.42 4.58 16.24
N GLN A 234 -16.94 3.56 16.94
CA GLN A 234 -16.20 2.88 18.00
C GLN A 234 -14.88 2.30 17.47
N LEU A 235 -14.91 1.62 16.32
CA LEU A 235 -13.70 1.09 15.67
C LEU A 235 -12.77 2.20 15.16
N LEU A 236 -13.31 3.30 14.63
CA LEU A 236 -12.53 4.46 14.20
C LEU A 236 -11.98 5.31 15.35
N SER A 237 -12.35 5.02 16.60
CA SER A 237 -11.69 5.64 17.76
C SER A 237 -10.31 5.03 18.05
N ILE A 238 -10.05 3.83 17.51
CA ILE A 238 -8.78 3.09 17.58
C ILE A 238 -8.42 2.54 16.18
N PRO A 239 -8.29 3.42 15.16
CA PRO A 239 -8.23 3.00 13.77
C PRO A 239 -7.03 2.09 13.46
N GLY A 240 -5.89 2.30 14.10
CA GLY A 240 -4.69 1.52 13.84
C GLY A 240 -4.80 0.07 14.31
N TRP A 241 -5.23 -0.17 15.54
CA TRP A 241 -5.46 -1.54 16.01
C TRP A 241 -6.65 -2.21 15.33
N SER A 242 -7.72 -1.46 15.05
CA SER A 242 -8.85 -1.99 14.27
C SER A 242 -8.38 -2.49 12.90
N SER A 243 -7.56 -1.71 12.22
CA SER A 243 -7.01 -2.08 10.90
C SER A 243 -6.02 -3.25 10.97
N TYR A 244 -5.20 -3.33 12.03
CA TYR A 244 -4.31 -4.48 12.23
C TYR A 244 -5.09 -5.77 12.52
N VAL A 245 -6.12 -5.71 13.36
CA VAL A 245 -6.98 -6.86 13.65
C VAL A 245 -7.72 -7.28 12.38
N GLN A 246 -8.22 -6.34 11.58
CA GLN A 246 -8.84 -6.64 10.29
C GLN A 246 -7.87 -7.32 9.31
N PHE A 247 -6.61 -6.92 9.29
CA PHE A 247 -5.56 -7.62 8.54
C PHE A 247 -5.44 -9.09 9.00
N ARG A 248 -5.44 -9.35 10.31
CA ARG A 248 -5.36 -10.72 10.85
C ARG A 248 -6.59 -11.56 10.49
N VAL A 249 -7.79 -10.97 10.60
CA VAL A 249 -9.05 -11.60 10.19
C VAL A 249 -8.99 -12.01 8.71
N ARG A 250 -8.53 -11.09 7.84
CA ARG A 250 -8.36 -11.37 6.42
C ARG A 250 -7.36 -12.50 6.14
N GLU A 251 -6.20 -12.50 6.80
CA GLU A 251 -5.18 -13.56 6.64
C GLU A 251 -5.74 -14.93 7.04
N ASN A 252 -6.48 -15.00 8.16
CA ASN A 252 -7.11 -16.23 8.62
C ASN A 252 -8.21 -16.70 7.64
N LEU A 253 -9.02 -15.77 7.13
CA LEU A 253 -10.06 -16.08 6.14
C LEU A 253 -9.45 -16.62 4.83
N LEU A 254 -8.34 -16.04 4.35
CA LEU A 254 -7.61 -16.56 3.19
C LEU A 254 -7.01 -17.95 3.43
N ALA A 255 -6.72 -18.29 4.69
CA ALA A 255 -6.29 -19.62 5.11
C ALA A 255 -7.48 -20.59 5.34
N GLY A 256 -8.73 -20.14 5.11
CA GLY A 256 -9.96 -20.92 5.32
C GLY A 256 -10.39 -21.03 6.78
N VAL A 257 -9.88 -20.18 7.65
CA VAL A 257 -10.21 -20.14 9.10
C VAL A 257 -11.10 -18.93 9.37
N PRO A 258 -12.38 -19.09 9.75
CA PRO A 258 -13.22 -17.99 10.20
C PRO A 258 -12.64 -17.32 11.43
N ASP A 259 -12.71 -15.98 11.49
CA ASP A 259 -12.16 -15.18 12.59
C ASP A 259 -13.03 -13.96 12.86
N GLU A 260 -13.53 -13.82 14.08
CA GLU A 260 -14.38 -12.71 14.53
C GLU A 260 -13.63 -11.72 15.43
N ALA A 261 -12.29 -11.71 15.40
CA ALA A 261 -11.48 -10.92 16.31
C ALA A 261 -11.77 -9.41 16.24
N LEU A 262 -12.23 -8.88 15.08
CA LEU A 262 -12.59 -7.47 14.99
C LEU A 262 -13.89 -7.15 15.75
N ALA A 263 -14.87 -8.03 15.72
CA ALA A 263 -16.09 -7.89 16.56
C ALA A 263 -15.74 -8.04 18.06
N HIS A 264 -14.77 -8.90 18.40
CA HIS A 264 -14.24 -9.00 19.76
C HIS A 264 -13.56 -7.70 20.22
N LEU A 265 -12.78 -7.06 19.36
CA LEU A 265 -12.18 -5.75 19.65
C LEU A 265 -13.27 -4.66 19.84
N LEU A 266 -14.30 -4.69 19.00
CA LEU A 266 -15.46 -3.80 19.13
C LEU A 266 -16.16 -3.98 20.49
N ALA A 267 -16.37 -5.22 20.94
CA ALA A 267 -16.93 -5.52 22.24
C ALA A 267 -16.06 -4.97 23.39
N ILE A 268 -14.73 -5.12 23.29
CA ILE A 268 -13.77 -4.55 24.25
C ILE A 268 -13.89 -3.03 24.29
N ARG A 269 -13.93 -2.38 23.11
CA ARG A 269 -14.06 -0.91 23.03
C ARG A 269 -15.37 -0.42 23.67
N LEU A 270 -16.48 -1.10 23.38
CA LEU A 270 -17.79 -0.77 23.97
C LEU A 270 -17.86 -1.05 25.48
N ALA A 271 -17.14 -2.03 26.00
CA ALA A 271 -17.04 -2.28 27.43
C ALA A 271 -16.50 -1.06 28.20
N HIS A 272 -15.51 -0.36 27.62
CA HIS A 272 -14.99 0.87 28.24
C HIS A 272 -16.01 2.00 28.23
N ASP A 273 -16.69 2.24 27.09
CA ASP A 273 -17.76 3.27 27.05
C ASP A 273 -18.90 2.92 28.00
N LEU A 274 -19.28 1.65 28.10
CA LEU A 274 -20.33 1.20 29.03
C LEU A 274 -19.92 1.40 30.50
N ALA A 275 -18.67 1.17 30.85
CA ALA A 275 -18.13 1.42 32.18
C ALA A 275 -18.15 2.93 32.53
N LEU A 276 -17.69 3.77 31.60
CA LEU A 276 -17.74 5.24 31.75
C LEU A 276 -19.18 5.74 31.87
N PHE A 277 -20.09 5.25 31.02
CA PHE A 277 -21.52 5.61 31.09
C PHE A 277 -22.15 5.19 32.42
N SER A 278 -21.83 4.00 32.92
CA SER A 278 -22.34 3.52 34.22
C SER A 278 -21.87 4.40 35.36
N ARG A 279 -20.69 5.01 35.27
CA ARG A 279 -20.13 5.89 36.30
C ARG A 279 -20.60 7.34 36.17
N PHE A 280 -20.58 7.92 34.98
CA PHE A 280 -20.75 9.33 34.71
C PHE A 280 -22.09 9.70 34.00
N GLY A 281 -22.76 8.72 33.37
CA GLY A 281 -23.97 8.99 32.57
C GLY A 281 -25.18 9.53 33.36
N SER A 282 -25.19 9.41 34.70
CA SER A 282 -26.20 9.99 35.56
C SER A 282 -25.93 11.47 35.93
N GLU A 283 -24.75 12.01 35.61
CA GLU A 283 -24.46 13.43 35.81
C GLU A 283 -25.36 14.27 34.88
N PRO A 284 -26.04 15.34 35.42
CA PRO A 284 -27.13 16.01 34.70
C PRO A 284 -26.70 16.54 33.31
N ASP A 285 -25.52 17.15 33.20
CA ASP A 285 -25.08 17.79 31.97
C ASP A 285 -24.58 16.73 30.95
N VAL A 286 -23.79 15.75 31.40
CA VAL A 286 -23.34 14.62 30.61
C VAL A 286 -24.51 13.81 30.09
N GLY A 287 -25.48 13.47 30.95
CA GLY A 287 -26.67 12.71 30.56
C GLY A 287 -27.58 13.45 29.56
N LYS A 288 -27.71 14.77 29.66
CA LYS A 288 -28.44 15.60 28.68
C LYS A 288 -27.70 15.66 27.34
N ALA A 289 -26.39 15.86 27.39
CA ALA A 289 -25.57 15.88 26.18
C ALA A 289 -25.62 14.54 25.44
N TRP A 290 -25.53 13.41 26.19
CA TRP A 290 -25.61 12.07 25.60
C TRP A 290 -26.98 11.80 24.97
N LYS A 291 -28.09 12.20 25.62
CA LYS A 291 -29.43 12.07 25.02
C LYS A 291 -29.56 12.87 23.72
N ARG A 292 -28.99 14.06 23.63
CA ARG A 292 -28.94 14.85 22.38
C ARG A 292 -28.15 14.09 21.31
N GLN A 293 -26.98 13.56 21.66
CA GLN A 293 -26.14 12.80 20.76
C GLN A 293 -26.85 11.55 20.19
N THR A 294 -27.53 10.76 21.04
CA THR A 294 -28.26 9.55 20.57
C THR A 294 -29.47 9.92 19.72
N ALA A 295 -30.12 11.07 19.94
CA ALA A 295 -31.20 11.54 19.07
C ALA A 295 -30.73 11.89 17.66
N THR A 296 -29.50 12.39 17.50
CA THR A 296 -28.95 12.68 16.16
C THR A 296 -28.65 11.40 15.35
N LEU A 297 -28.51 10.25 16.01
CA LEU A 297 -28.29 8.96 15.33
C LEU A 297 -29.54 8.44 14.59
N GLN A 298 -30.71 8.99 14.86
CA GLN A 298 -31.99 8.66 14.20
C GLN A 298 -32.18 9.39 12.88
N ILE A 299 -31.34 10.41 12.60
CA ILE A 299 -31.54 11.28 11.44
C ILE A 299 -30.70 10.71 10.30
N GLU A 300 -31.35 10.25 9.23
CA GLU A 300 -30.69 10.01 7.97
C GLU A 300 -30.22 11.36 7.39
N CYS A 301 -28.91 11.56 7.31
CA CYS A 301 -28.37 12.75 6.65
C CYS A 301 -28.39 12.52 5.13
N SER A 302 -29.49 12.91 4.48
CA SER A 302 -29.62 12.90 3.02
C SER A 302 -28.88 14.07 2.36
N ASP A 303 -28.82 15.21 3.07
CA ASP A 303 -28.29 16.45 2.51
C ASP A 303 -26.77 16.53 2.65
N ILE A 304 -26.11 16.82 1.54
CA ILE A 304 -24.66 17.01 1.50
C ILE A 304 -24.35 18.46 1.95
N PRO A 305 -23.50 18.66 2.96
CA PRO A 305 -23.10 20.00 3.39
C PRO A 305 -22.48 20.80 2.24
N SER A 306 -22.84 22.07 2.12
CA SER A 306 -22.40 22.96 1.03
C SER A 306 -20.88 23.10 0.96
N ASP A 307 -20.19 23.14 2.11
CA ASP A 307 -18.72 23.18 2.21
C ASP A 307 -18.07 21.89 1.72
N LEU A 308 -18.70 20.74 1.94
CA LEU A 308 -18.23 19.47 1.44
C LEU A 308 -18.39 19.38 -0.10
N LEU A 309 -19.54 19.87 -0.58
CA LEU A 309 -19.84 19.91 -2.01
C LEU A 309 -18.89 20.86 -2.77
N ALA A 310 -18.62 22.05 -2.23
CA ALA A 310 -17.68 23.01 -2.83
C ALA A 310 -16.27 22.42 -2.94
N ARG A 311 -15.76 21.75 -1.91
CA ARG A 311 -14.46 21.09 -1.94
C ARG A 311 -14.42 19.89 -2.92
N TYR A 312 -15.54 19.17 -3.04
CA TYR A 312 -15.63 18.10 -4.03
C TYR A 312 -15.60 18.65 -5.48
N VAL A 313 -16.33 19.72 -5.77
CA VAL A 313 -16.26 20.41 -7.07
C VAL A 313 -14.85 20.91 -7.36
N ALA A 314 -14.17 21.48 -6.36
CA ALA A 314 -12.80 21.94 -6.51
C ALA A 314 -11.81 20.78 -6.78
N LEU A 315 -12.03 19.61 -6.14
CA LEU A 315 -11.26 18.39 -6.45
C LEU A 315 -11.50 17.94 -7.91
N LEU A 316 -12.77 17.89 -8.35
CA LEU A 316 -13.09 17.53 -9.73
C LEU A 316 -12.44 18.48 -10.74
N ALA A 317 -12.43 19.78 -10.46
CA ALA A 317 -11.79 20.80 -11.29
C ALA A 317 -10.25 20.62 -11.33
N LEU A 318 -9.62 20.32 -10.19
CA LEU A 318 -8.19 20.00 -10.11
C LEU A 318 -7.83 18.77 -10.94
N GLU A 319 -8.62 17.70 -10.81
CA GLU A 319 -8.48 16.47 -11.60
C GLU A 319 -8.65 16.72 -13.09
N HIS A 320 -9.67 17.51 -13.48
CA HIS A 320 -9.90 17.86 -14.88
C HIS A 320 -8.72 18.63 -15.48
N GLY A 321 -8.15 19.60 -14.75
CA GLY A 321 -6.96 20.32 -15.18
C GLY A 321 -5.77 19.40 -15.44
N TYR A 322 -5.54 18.41 -14.56
CA TYR A 322 -4.50 17.39 -14.78
C TYR A 322 -4.80 16.52 -16.01
N GLN A 323 -6.03 16.03 -16.14
CA GLN A 323 -6.47 15.17 -17.25
C GLN A 323 -6.33 15.88 -18.59
N ARG A 324 -6.75 17.14 -18.69
CA ARG A 324 -6.62 18.00 -19.88
C ARG A 324 -5.15 18.14 -20.31
N GLU A 325 -4.25 18.43 -19.38
CA GLU A 325 -2.81 18.56 -19.67
C GLU A 325 -2.22 17.22 -20.14
N LEU A 326 -2.60 16.09 -19.52
CA LEU A 326 -2.12 14.77 -19.90
C LEU A 326 -2.64 14.36 -21.29
N ILE A 327 -3.92 14.59 -21.57
CA ILE A 327 -4.53 14.33 -22.88
C ILE A 327 -3.80 15.15 -23.97
N ALA A 328 -3.56 16.42 -23.75
CA ALA A 328 -2.84 17.27 -24.72
C ALA A 328 -1.41 16.73 -24.99
N LYS A 329 -0.69 16.28 -23.96
CA LYS A 329 0.63 15.64 -24.14
C LYS A 329 0.55 14.36 -24.97
N LEU A 330 -0.43 13.49 -24.71
CA LEU A 330 -0.62 12.25 -25.45
C LEU A 330 -0.99 12.53 -26.91
N GLN A 331 -1.89 13.48 -27.17
CA GLN A 331 -2.29 13.90 -28.52
C GLN A 331 -1.09 14.47 -29.30
N SER A 332 -0.25 15.27 -28.69
CA SER A 332 0.95 15.84 -29.33
C SER A 332 1.96 14.78 -29.77
N ASN A 333 1.99 13.64 -29.10
CA ASN A 333 2.88 12.51 -29.42
C ASN A 333 2.29 11.54 -30.46
N ALA A 334 0.98 11.59 -30.68
CA ALA A 334 0.25 10.67 -31.58
C ALA A 334 0.70 10.73 -33.05
N THR A 335 1.33 11.82 -33.47
CA THR A 335 1.81 12.04 -34.86
C THR A 335 3.30 11.76 -35.05
N ARG A 336 4.03 11.39 -33.98
CA ARG A 336 5.47 11.19 -34.04
C ARG A 336 5.79 9.89 -34.78
N PRO A 337 6.65 9.93 -35.81
CA PRO A 337 7.04 8.71 -36.52
C PRO A 337 7.90 7.81 -35.60
N PHE A 338 7.62 6.52 -35.62
CA PHE A 338 8.38 5.53 -34.90
C PHE A 338 9.43 4.86 -35.80
N ALA A 339 10.66 4.80 -35.32
CA ALA A 339 11.71 4.02 -36.00
C ALA A 339 11.42 2.52 -35.81
N ALA A 340 10.91 1.90 -36.87
CA ALA A 340 10.85 0.44 -36.98
C ALA A 340 12.28 -0.10 -37.21
N GLY A 341 12.84 -0.85 -36.27
CA GLY A 341 14.15 -1.48 -36.38
C GLY A 341 14.32 -2.55 -35.34
N GLN A 342 15.18 -3.54 -35.63
CA GLN A 342 15.53 -4.54 -34.63
C GLN A 342 16.23 -3.87 -33.45
N LYS A 343 15.77 -4.16 -32.25
CA LYS A 343 16.32 -3.59 -31.01
C LYS A 343 17.48 -4.46 -30.51
N SER A 344 18.51 -3.83 -29.99
CA SER A 344 19.63 -4.52 -29.32
C SER A 344 19.27 -4.90 -27.88
N LEU A 345 18.42 -4.09 -27.23
CA LEU A 345 17.96 -4.30 -25.88
C LEU A 345 16.44 -4.08 -25.76
N GLN A 346 15.76 -5.09 -25.27
CA GLN A 346 14.39 -4.94 -24.71
C GLN A 346 14.48 -5.02 -23.20
N ALA A 347 13.97 -4.00 -22.47
CA ALA A 347 14.06 -3.95 -21.03
C ALA A 347 12.64 -3.86 -20.41
N VAL A 348 12.27 -4.92 -19.69
CA VAL A 348 10.97 -5.03 -19.01
C VAL A 348 11.12 -4.46 -17.60
N PHE A 349 10.35 -3.42 -17.28
CA PHE A 349 10.32 -2.77 -15.97
C PHE A 349 8.95 -2.91 -15.31
N CYS A 350 8.91 -2.72 -13.99
CA CYS A 350 7.65 -2.53 -13.30
C CYS A 350 6.90 -1.30 -13.84
N ILE A 351 5.57 -1.33 -13.73
CA ILE A 351 4.71 -0.18 -14.07
C ILE A 351 4.88 1.01 -13.13
N ASP A 352 5.58 0.86 -12.02
CA ASP A 352 5.80 1.86 -10.98
C ASP A 352 6.22 3.23 -11.56
N VAL A 353 5.69 4.31 -10.99
CA VAL A 353 5.94 5.68 -11.46
C VAL A 353 7.42 6.06 -11.43
N ARG A 354 8.21 5.47 -10.53
CA ARG A 354 9.68 5.67 -10.46
C ARG A 354 10.39 5.00 -11.64
N SER A 355 9.87 3.87 -12.09
CA SER A 355 10.36 3.21 -13.31
C SER A 355 10.07 4.02 -14.57
N GLU A 356 8.98 4.85 -14.61
CA GLU A 356 8.72 5.75 -15.76
C GLU A 356 9.91 6.67 -16.03
N VAL A 357 10.41 7.33 -15.00
CA VAL A 357 11.55 8.25 -15.11
C VAL A 357 12.80 7.53 -15.60
N PHE A 358 13.08 6.35 -15.03
CA PHE A 358 14.26 5.56 -15.42
C PHE A 358 14.15 5.01 -16.86
N ARG A 359 12.98 4.49 -17.25
CA ARG A 359 12.72 3.99 -18.62
C ARG A 359 12.94 5.06 -19.68
N ARG A 360 12.40 6.26 -19.45
CA ARG A 360 12.57 7.41 -20.34
C ARG A 360 14.04 7.84 -20.43
N SER A 361 14.75 7.85 -19.32
CA SER A 361 16.18 8.14 -19.25
C SER A 361 17.01 7.07 -19.96
N LEU A 362 16.61 5.79 -19.90
CA LEU A 362 17.28 4.69 -20.59
C LEU A 362 17.05 4.75 -22.10
N GLU A 363 15.83 4.98 -22.55
CA GLU A 363 15.50 5.13 -23.98
C GLU A 363 16.19 6.35 -24.63
N ALA A 364 16.50 7.38 -23.83
CA ALA A 364 17.27 8.54 -24.29
C ALA A 364 18.75 8.22 -24.59
N GLN A 365 19.29 7.09 -24.12
CA GLN A 365 20.69 6.70 -24.39
C GLN A 365 20.89 6.16 -25.80
N SER A 366 19.89 5.52 -26.40
CA SER A 366 19.98 4.93 -27.74
C SER A 366 18.61 4.57 -28.32
N GLU A 367 18.44 4.75 -29.63
CA GLU A 367 17.26 4.27 -30.38
C GLU A 367 17.18 2.73 -30.47
N GLU A 368 18.28 2.03 -30.16
CA GLU A 368 18.35 0.57 -30.12
C GLU A 368 17.66 -0.02 -28.87
N ILE A 369 17.16 0.83 -27.97
CA ILE A 369 16.53 0.43 -26.71
C ILE A 369 15.02 0.53 -26.83
N GLU A 370 14.34 -0.53 -26.40
CA GLU A 370 12.91 -0.57 -26.18
C GLU A 370 12.62 -0.88 -24.71
N THR A 371 11.69 -0.16 -24.07
CA THR A 371 11.24 -0.49 -22.72
C THR A 371 9.79 -0.96 -22.71
N ILE A 372 9.52 -1.99 -21.91
CA ILE A 372 8.21 -2.62 -21.74
C ILE A 372 7.78 -2.44 -20.28
N GLY A 373 6.55 -1.98 -20.03
CA GLY A 373 5.98 -1.86 -18.68
C GLY A 373 5.08 -3.05 -18.36
N PHE A 374 5.37 -3.72 -17.27
CA PHE A 374 4.57 -4.84 -16.79
C PHE A 374 4.58 -4.87 -15.25
N ALA A 375 3.58 -5.51 -14.61
CA ALA A 375 3.58 -5.63 -13.15
C ALA A 375 4.84 -6.31 -12.64
N GLY A 376 5.52 -5.73 -11.63
CA GLY A 376 6.90 -6.06 -11.23
C GLY A 376 7.13 -7.47 -10.68
N PHE A 377 6.07 -8.28 -10.50
CA PHE A 377 6.22 -9.70 -10.21
C PHE A 377 6.40 -10.56 -11.48
N PHE A 378 6.34 -9.96 -12.68
CA PHE A 378 6.58 -10.58 -14.00
C PHE A 378 5.80 -11.88 -14.23
N GLY A 379 4.58 -11.99 -13.68
CA GLY A 379 3.75 -13.18 -13.75
C GLY A 379 4.17 -14.34 -12.83
N MET A 380 5.23 -14.16 -12.05
CA MET A 380 5.77 -15.19 -11.14
C MET A 380 5.14 -15.05 -9.75
N THR A 381 4.03 -15.75 -9.50
CA THR A 381 3.35 -15.79 -8.18
C THR A 381 4.03 -16.82 -7.27
N ILE A 382 5.08 -16.42 -6.58
CA ILE A 382 5.94 -17.33 -5.84
C ILE A 382 6.07 -16.95 -4.35
N GLU A 383 6.23 -17.96 -3.50
CA GLU A 383 6.86 -17.83 -2.19
C GLU A 383 8.37 -18.03 -2.37
N TYR A 384 9.16 -17.02 -2.02
CA TYR A 384 10.60 -17.04 -2.25
C TYR A 384 11.36 -17.26 -0.95
N LEU A 385 12.08 -18.39 -0.88
CA LEU A 385 12.90 -18.78 0.26
C LEU A 385 14.36 -18.40 0.01
N ARG A 386 14.84 -17.38 0.67
CA ARG A 386 16.27 -17.00 0.61
C ARG A 386 17.12 -18.07 1.27
N PHE A 387 18.35 -18.24 0.79
CA PHE A 387 19.26 -19.27 1.29
C PHE A 387 19.39 -19.22 2.83
N GLY A 388 19.17 -20.37 3.48
CA GLY A 388 19.23 -20.51 4.93
C GLY A 388 18.07 -19.87 5.70
N GLN A 389 16.98 -19.46 5.05
CA GLN A 389 15.75 -19.06 5.74
C GLN A 389 14.74 -20.21 5.77
N PRO A 390 14.07 -20.45 6.92
CA PRO A 390 13.10 -21.55 7.05
C PRO A 390 11.73 -21.22 6.46
N ARG A 391 11.43 -19.92 6.24
CA ARG A 391 10.17 -19.42 5.66
C ARG A 391 10.47 -18.43 4.57
N GLY A 392 9.67 -18.49 3.51
CA GLY A 392 9.73 -17.55 2.39
C GLY A 392 8.88 -16.30 2.61
N GLY A 393 9.06 -15.33 1.72
CA GLY A 393 8.17 -14.19 1.54
C GLY A 393 7.27 -14.39 0.32
N ALA A 394 6.01 -13.93 0.39
CA ALA A 394 5.10 -13.94 -0.74
C ALA A 394 5.49 -12.83 -1.72
N CYS A 395 6.16 -13.18 -2.81
CA CYS A 395 6.59 -12.25 -3.86
C CYS A 395 5.52 -12.16 -4.96
N CYS A 396 4.35 -11.65 -4.62
CA CYS A 396 3.22 -11.44 -5.54
C CYS A 396 2.31 -10.34 -4.97
N PRO A 397 1.38 -9.76 -5.77
CA PRO A 397 0.41 -8.79 -5.26
C PRO A 397 -0.35 -9.33 -4.05
N VAL A 398 -0.59 -8.48 -3.05
CA VAL A 398 -1.26 -8.85 -1.77
C VAL A 398 -2.70 -9.37 -1.93
N LEU A 399 -3.25 -9.30 -3.12
CA LEU A 399 -4.53 -9.89 -3.50
C LEU A 399 -4.42 -11.39 -3.85
N LEU A 400 -3.19 -11.91 -4.00
CA LEU A 400 -2.92 -13.28 -4.44
C LEU A 400 -2.20 -14.06 -3.34
N THR A 401 -2.46 -15.36 -3.30
CA THR A 401 -1.70 -16.30 -2.46
C THR A 401 -0.75 -17.10 -3.35
N PRO A 402 0.57 -17.12 -3.07
CA PRO A 402 1.53 -17.88 -3.86
C PRO A 402 1.29 -19.38 -3.69
N LYS A 403 1.20 -20.11 -4.83
CA LYS A 403 1.04 -21.56 -4.85
C LYS A 403 2.37 -22.31 -5.03
N LEU A 404 3.39 -21.60 -5.49
CA LEU A 404 4.68 -22.16 -5.87
C LEU A 404 5.77 -21.66 -4.92
N LYS A 405 6.62 -22.59 -4.45
CA LYS A 405 7.75 -22.24 -3.56
C LYS A 405 9.06 -22.39 -4.31
N VAL A 406 9.85 -21.34 -4.33
CA VAL A 406 11.19 -21.32 -4.97
C VAL A 406 12.23 -20.98 -3.91
N ARG A 407 13.34 -21.72 -3.92
CA ARG A 407 14.44 -21.49 -2.97
C ARG A 407 15.72 -21.05 -3.68
N GLU A 408 16.53 -20.27 -2.99
CA GLU A 408 17.90 -20.02 -3.38
C GLU A 408 18.77 -21.23 -3.04
N SER A 409 19.68 -21.61 -3.97
CA SER A 409 20.78 -22.53 -3.78
C SER A 409 22.12 -21.83 -4.02
N LEU A 410 23.20 -22.51 -3.77
CA LEU A 410 24.54 -22.00 -4.09
C LEU A 410 25.00 -22.61 -5.41
N ARG A 411 25.47 -21.77 -6.33
CA ARG A 411 26.03 -22.21 -7.60
C ARG A 411 27.35 -22.96 -7.37
N HIS A 412 27.55 -24.07 -8.05
CA HIS A 412 28.77 -24.88 -7.99
C HIS A 412 29.16 -25.38 -6.57
N SER A 413 28.20 -25.52 -5.66
CA SER A 413 28.44 -26.01 -4.29
C SER A 413 28.06 -27.49 -4.15
N THR A 414 28.73 -28.15 -3.20
CA THR A 414 28.31 -29.48 -2.75
C THR A 414 27.34 -29.38 -1.58
N ALA A 415 26.54 -30.44 -1.32
CA ALA A 415 25.67 -30.51 -0.16
C ALA A 415 26.44 -30.34 1.18
N ALA A 416 27.72 -30.75 1.21
CA ALA A 416 28.59 -30.56 2.34
C ALA A 416 28.94 -29.08 2.58
N ASP A 417 29.18 -28.32 1.51
CA ASP A 417 29.51 -26.90 1.58
C ASP A 417 28.28 -26.08 1.99
N GLU A 418 27.12 -26.41 1.42
CA GLU A 418 25.84 -25.82 1.85
C GLU A 418 25.58 -26.08 3.33
N GLY A 419 25.80 -27.32 3.79
CA GLY A 419 25.66 -27.69 5.22
C GLY A 419 26.61 -26.95 6.16
N LYS A 420 27.87 -26.68 5.74
CA LYS A 420 28.81 -25.86 6.53
C LYS A 420 28.34 -24.42 6.63
N LEU A 421 27.90 -23.85 5.48
CA LEU A 421 27.41 -22.47 5.41
C LEU A 421 26.13 -22.28 6.23
N LEU A 422 25.20 -23.22 6.15
CA LEU A 422 23.96 -23.20 6.96
C LEU A 422 24.27 -23.22 8.46
N ARG A 423 25.19 -24.08 8.90
CA ARG A 423 25.62 -24.11 10.33
C ARG A 423 26.22 -22.78 10.75
N SER A 424 27.07 -22.17 9.92
CA SER A 424 27.68 -20.88 10.21
C SER A 424 26.63 -19.75 10.27
N LEU A 425 25.67 -19.73 9.35
CA LEU A 425 24.55 -18.76 9.36
C LEU A 425 23.66 -18.93 10.60
N THR A 426 23.33 -20.17 10.95
CA THR A 426 22.55 -20.49 12.15
C THR A 426 23.28 -20.04 13.41
N PHE A 427 24.57 -20.36 13.53
CA PHE A 427 25.40 -19.91 14.67
C PHE A 427 25.42 -18.37 14.78
N ARG A 428 25.66 -17.65 13.67
CA ARG A 428 25.63 -16.18 13.66
C ARG A 428 24.28 -15.62 14.08
N ARG A 429 23.17 -16.22 13.61
CA ARG A 429 21.81 -15.81 14.02
C ARG A 429 21.57 -16.06 15.51
N THR A 430 22.03 -17.20 16.03
CA THR A 430 21.93 -17.51 17.46
C THR A 430 22.72 -16.50 18.29
N VAL A 431 23.96 -16.19 17.90
CA VAL A 431 24.79 -15.17 18.57
C VAL A 431 24.13 -13.79 18.48
N ALA A 432 23.64 -13.40 17.32
CA ALA A 432 22.94 -12.12 17.15
C ALA A 432 21.65 -12.04 18.00
N GLY A 433 20.90 -13.14 18.07
CA GLY A 433 19.73 -13.28 18.95
C GLY A 433 20.07 -13.15 20.43
N ALA A 434 21.10 -13.86 20.88
CA ALA A 434 21.58 -13.78 22.25
C ALA A 434 22.09 -12.36 22.60
N TRP A 435 22.82 -11.73 21.66
CA TRP A 435 23.27 -10.35 21.80
C TRP A 435 22.10 -9.36 21.90
N ASN A 436 21.10 -9.53 21.06
CA ASN A 436 19.92 -8.69 21.12
C ASN A 436 19.14 -8.89 22.43
N SER A 437 18.97 -10.13 22.88
CA SER A 437 18.35 -10.44 24.17
C SER A 437 19.11 -9.81 25.33
N PHE A 438 20.45 -9.86 25.32
CA PHE A 438 21.29 -9.22 26.35
C PHE A 438 21.10 -7.69 26.35
N LYS A 439 20.98 -7.08 25.18
CA LYS A 439 20.77 -5.65 25.00
C LYS A 439 19.39 -5.17 25.46
N THR A 440 18.33 -5.96 25.21
CA THR A 440 16.94 -5.53 25.35
C THR A 440 16.21 -6.09 26.57
N SER A 441 16.78 -7.09 27.27
CA SER A 441 16.18 -7.67 28.47
C SER A 441 16.13 -6.65 29.61
N ALA A 442 15.03 -6.62 30.34
CA ALA A 442 14.81 -5.73 31.49
C ALA A 442 15.85 -5.91 32.60
N ILE A 443 16.48 -7.11 32.72
CA ILE A 443 17.48 -7.42 33.75
C ILE A 443 18.88 -7.01 33.30
N SER A 444 19.23 -7.24 32.05
CA SER A 444 20.62 -7.10 31.56
C SER A 444 20.90 -5.79 30.79
N CYS A 445 19.87 -5.00 30.47
CA CYS A 445 20.05 -3.74 29.68
C CYS A 445 21.02 -2.76 30.39
N PHE A 446 20.96 -2.61 31.72
CA PHE A 446 21.88 -1.74 32.47
C PHE A 446 23.32 -2.24 32.39
N SER A 447 23.55 -3.52 32.69
CA SER A 447 24.89 -4.14 32.60
C SER A 447 25.42 -4.06 31.15
N PHE A 448 24.55 -4.21 30.15
CA PHE A 448 24.90 -4.03 28.75
C PHE A 448 25.42 -2.60 28.46
N VAL A 449 24.71 -1.57 28.92
CA VAL A 449 25.13 -0.18 28.71
C VAL A 449 26.45 0.10 29.40
N GLU A 450 26.61 -0.33 30.66
CA GLU A 450 27.84 -0.13 31.44
C GLU A 450 29.06 -0.80 30.80
N THR A 451 28.90 -2.02 30.28
CA THR A 451 30.02 -2.78 29.72
C THR A 451 30.33 -2.46 28.27
N MET A 452 29.29 -2.17 27.46
CA MET A 452 29.38 -2.06 26.01
C MET A 452 29.15 -0.63 25.48
N GLY A 453 28.71 0.31 26.33
CA GLY A 453 28.31 1.66 25.93
C GLY A 453 29.40 2.41 25.15
N LEU A 454 30.67 2.30 25.60
CA LEU A 454 31.82 2.93 24.93
C LEU A 454 32.04 2.42 23.48
N TRP A 455 31.79 1.12 23.24
CA TRP A 455 31.85 0.56 21.88
C TRP A 455 30.79 1.13 20.94
N PHE A 456 29.60 1.43 21.49
CA PHE A 456 28.54 2.09 20.73
C PHE A 456 28.90 3.54 20.39
N GLY A 457 29.79 4.21 21.11
CA GLY A 457 30.39 5.48 20.73
C GLY A 457 31.14 5.39 19.39
N VAL A 458 31.91 4.34 19.18
CA VAL A 458 32.59 4.08 17.89
C VAL A 458 31.58 3.85 16.77
N LYS A 459 30.52 3.08 17.07
CA LYS A 459 29.43 2.87 16.11
C LYS A 459 28.72 4.19 15.78
N LEU A 460 28.41 5.01 16.78
CA LEU A 460 27.78 6.33 16.59
C LEU A 460 28.61 7.22 15.66
N VAL A 461 29.92 7.32 15.90
CA VAL A 461 30.83 8.09 15.02
C VAL A 461 30.84 7.53 13.61
N LYS A 462 30.94 6.22 13.46
CA LYS A 462 30.90 5.55 12.15
C LYS A 462 29.60 5.82 11.39
N ASP A 463 28.46 5.71 12.07
CA ASP A 463 27.14 5.95 11.47
C ASP A 463 26.93 7.45 11.15
N SER A 464 27.40 8.35 12.03
CA SER A 464 27.31 9.80 11.83
C SER A 464 28.17 10.31 10.68
N LEU A 465 29.32 9.69 10.44
CA LEU A 465 30.19 9.97 9.29
C LEU A 465 29.77 9.21 8.02
N VAL A 466 28.66 8.48 8.07
CA VAL A 466 28.15 7.65 6.94
C VAL A 466 29.19 6.63 6.42
N LEU A 467 30.12 6.22 7.29
CA LEU A 467 31.16 5.22 6.99
C LEU A 467 30.60 3.78 7.01
N ALA A 468 29.45 3.58 7.64
CA ALA A 468 28.71 2.34 7.55
C ALA A 468 28.03 2.32 6.18
N GLY A 469 28.42 1.40 5.30
CA GLY A 469 27.65 1.12 4.09
C GLY A 469 26.23 0.71 4.51
N ALA A 470 25.18 1.28 3.90
CA ALA A 470 23.90 0.60 3.92
C ALA A 470 24.17 -0.80 3.39
N GLU A 471 23.88 -1.83 4.18
CA GLU A 471 23.64 -3.14 3.59
C GLU A 471 22.41 -2.92 2.70
N SER A 472 22.64 -2.60 1.44
CA SER A 472 21.56 -2.51 0.50
C SER A 472 20.86 -3.86 0.54
N ALA A 473 19.53 -3.89 0.46
CA ALA A 473 18.80 -5.12 0.15
C ALA A 473 19.38 -5.81 -1.11
N PHE A 474 20.16 -5.07 -1.86
CA PHE A 474 20.92 -5.43 -3.05
C PHE A 474 22.27 -6.11 -2.76
N ALA A 475 22.92 -5.81 -1.64
CA ALA A 475 24.07 -6.59 -1.21
C ALA A 475 23.53 -7.95 -0.80
N ALA A 476 23.95 -8.98 -1.53
CA ALA A 476 23.62 -10.37 -1.30
C ALA A 476 23.70 -10.75 0.20
N GLY A 477 22.70 -10.37 0.97
CA GLY A 477 22.41 -10.54 2.41
C GLY A 477 23.56 -11.08 3.25
N GLY A 478 24.61 -10.33 3.48
CA GLY A 478 25.73 -10.69 4.34
C GLY A 478 26.56 -11.91 3.92
N ILE A 479 26.15 -12.71 2.91
CA ILE A 479 26.83 -13.93 2.51
C ILE A 479 28.16 -13.60 1.81
N ARG A 480 28.17 -12.62 0.87
CA ARG A 480 29.43 -12.17 0.23
C ARG A 480 30.40 -11.55 1.23
N GLN A 481 29.92 -10.75 2.18
CA GLN A 481 30.76 -10.20 3.25
C GLN A 481 31.29 -11.28 4.20
N ALA A 482 30.48 -12.34 4.43
CA ALA A 482 30.81 -13.38 5.40
C ALA A 482 31.74 -14.47 4.85
N PHE A 483 31.68 -14.77 3.56
CA PHE A 483 32.27 -15.96 2.97
C PHE A 483 33.07 -15.70 1.69
N GLY A 484 33.19 -14.42 1.25
CA GLY A 484 33.97 -14.01 0.10
C GLY A 484 33.19 -13.89 -1.22
N PRO A 485 33.77 -13.26 -2.23
CA PRO A 485 33.11 -12.95 -3.51
C PRO A 485 32.86 -14.18 -4.41
N GLN A 486 33.39 -15.34 -4.07
CA GLN A 486 33.32 -16.55 -4.90
C GLN A 486 32.01 -17.35 -4.73
N ILE A 487 31.16 -17.00 -3.74
CA ILE A 487 29.92 -17.72 -3.51
C ILE A 487 28.78 -16.99 -4.22
N GLU A 488 28.38 -17.53 -5.36
CA GLU A 488 27.21 -17.05 -6.10
C GLU A 488 25.96 -17.81 -5.69
N ARG A 489 24.84 -17.09 -5.61
CA ARG A 489 23.53 -17.67 -5.35
C ARG A 489 22.79 -17.81 -6.66
N GLU A 490 22.15 -18.95 -6.86
CA GLU A 490 21.27 -19.19 -7.97
C GLU A 490 19.85 -19.49 -7.52
N VAL A 491 18.90 -19.37 -8.43
CA VAL A 491 17.50 -19.70 -8.19
C VAL A 491 17.25 -21.14 -8.61
N CYS A 492 16.90 -21.98 -7.65
CA CYS A 492 16.57 -23.37 -7.92
C CYS A 492 15.08 -23.48 -8.32
N CYS A 493 14.83 -23.57 -9.63
CA CYS A 493 13.52 -23.85 -10.20
C CYS A 493 13.30 -25.35 -10.45
N VAL A 494 14.21 -26.23 -10.03
CA VAL A 494 14.04 -27.68 -10.14
C VAL A 494 13.10 -28.14 -9.04
N HIS A 495 12.13 -29.00 -9.41
CA HIS A 495 11.20 -29.57 -8.44
C HIS A 495 11.92 -30.60 -7.55
N HIS A 496 11.85 -30.39 -6.25
CA HIS A 496 12.40 -31.28 -5.25
C HIS A 496 11.30 -31.76 -4.29
N HIS A 497 11.20 -33.08 -4.14
CA HIS A 497 10.39 -33.68 -3.07
C HIS A 497 11.24 -33.76 -1.80
N GLY A 498 10.90 -32.98 -0.76
CA GLY A 498 11.53 -33.02 0.54
C GLY A 498 10.58 -33.55 1.61
N HIS A 499 11.11 -33.97 2.78
CA HIS A 499 10.30 -34.51 3.88
C HIS A 499 9.27 -33.51 4.44
N ASP A 500 9.48 -32.17 4.28
CA ASP A 500 8.63 -31.13 4.89
C ASP A 500 7.98 -30.15 3.89
N SER A 501 8.42 -30.07 2.63
CA SER A 501 7.78 -29.22 1.63
C SER A 501 8.28 -29.48 0.22
N GLU A 502 7.37 -29.44 -0.74
CA GLU A 502 7.73 -29.38 -2.16
C GLU A 502 8.28 -28.00 -2.51
N THR A 503 9.45 -27.94 -3.12
CA THR A 503 10.04 -26.70 -3.62
C THR A 503 10.43 -26.86 -5.09
N GLY A 504 10.44 -25.76 -5.84
CA GLY A 504 10.66 -25.73 -7.27
C GLY A 504 9.36 -25.66 -8.07
N ILE A 505 9.46 -25.70 -9.37
CA ILE A 505 8.35 -25.54 -10.30
C ILE A 505 8.41 -26.67 -11.33
N LEU A 506 7.30 -27.38 -11.53
CA LEU A 506 7.20 -28.42 -12.56
C LEU A 506 7.39 -27.81 -13.97
N LEU A 507 7.95 -28.57 -14.91
CA LEU A 507 8.21 -28.07 -16.27
C LEU A 507 6.94 -27.55 -16.96
N ALA A 508 5.82 -28.25 -16.79
CA ALA A 508 4.53 -27.82 -17.34
C ALA A 508 4.09 -26.45 -16.79
N ASP A 509 4.27 -26.22 -15.48
CA ASP A 509 3.97 -24.93 -14.84
C ASP A 509 4.96 -23.85 -15.26
N GLN A 510 6.25 -24.18 -15.44
CA GLN A 510 7.24 -23.23 -15.98
C GLN A 510 6.83 -22.74 -17.38
N ILE A 511 6.39 -23.67 -18.26
CA ILE A 511 5.92 -23.33 -19.61
C ILE A 511 4.65 -22.45 -19.53
N ALA A 512 3.72 -22.79 -18.64
CA ALA A 512 2.47 -22.04 -18.48
C ALA A 512 2.72 -20.62 -17.98
N LEU A 513 3.56 -20.46 -16.94
CA LEU A 513 3.96 -19.16 -16.38
C LEU A 513 4.69 -18.30 -17.42
N ALA A 514 5.65 -18.89 -18.16
CA ALA A 514 6.40 -18.21 -19.20
C ALA A 514 5.48 -17.73 -20.34
N ALA A 515 4.59 -18.59 -20.82
CA ALA A 515 3.63 -18.25 -21.87
C ALA A 515 2.70 -17.12 -21.42
N GLY A 516 2.11 -17.23 -20.22
CA GLY A 516 1.25 -16.19 -19.65
C GLY A 516 1.98 -14.86 -19.46
N ALA A 517 3.21 -14.89 -18.92
CA ALA A 517 4.01 -13.68 -18.73
C ALA A 517 4.31 -12.98 -20.07
N LEU A 518 4.81 -13.70 -21.08
CA LEU A 518 5.16 -13.13 -22.38
C LEU A 518 3.91 -12.59 -23.12
N THR A 519 2.79 -13.30 -23.06
CA THR A 519 1.52 -12.87 -23.68
C THR A 519 1.02 -11.58 -23.02
N ASN A 520 1.00 -11.54 -21.70
CA ASN A 520 0.50 -10.38 -20.95
C ASN A 520 1.43 -9.15 -21.05
N MET A 521 2.73 -9.35 -21.30
CA MET A 521 3.68 -8.28 -21.63
C MET A 521 3.53 -7.78 -23.06
N GLY A 522 2.87 -8.54 -23.94
CA GLY A 522 2.83 -8.32 -25.39
C GLY A 522 4.13 -8.68 -26.11
N LEU A 523 5.04 -9.41 -25.45
CA LEU A 523 6.35 -9.84 -26.00
C LEU A 523 6.28 -11.29 -26.48
N THR A 524 5.62 -11.53 -27.61
CA THR A 524 5.45 -12.87 -28.21
C THR A 524 6.24 -13.08 -29.50
N SER A 525 6.83 -12.03 -30.02
CA SER A 525 7.64 -12.01 -31.27
C SER A 525 8.64 -10.85 -31.24
N ASN A 526 9.55 -10.80 -32.22
CA ASN A 526 10.55 -9.73 -32.38
C ASN A 526 11.44 -9.55 -31.14
N PHE A 527 11.89 -10.67 -30.55
CA PHE A 527 12.79 -10.64 -29.41
C PHE A 527 14.13 -9.99 -29.77
N ALA A 528 14.60 -9.09 -28.92
CA ALA A 528 15.97 -8.59 -28.99
C ALA A 528 16.97 -9.70 -28.61
N ARG A 529 18.24 -9.49 -28.97
CA ARG A 529 19.32 -10.40 -28.55
C ARG A 529 19.44 -10.46 -27.02
N ILE A 530 19.23 -9.32 -26.33
CA ILE A 530 19.18 -9.27 -24.86
C ILE A 530 17.84 -8.75 -24.41
N VAL A 531 17.18 -9.50 -23.52
CA VAL A 531 15.94 -9.11 -22.83
C VAL A 531 16.25 -8.99 -21.34
N LEU A 532 16.27 -7.75 -20.83
CA LEU A 532 16.48 -7.44 -19.42
C LEU A 532 15.15 -7.48 -18.69
N ILE A 533 14.98 -8.35 -17.69
CA ILE A 533 13.85 -8.34 -16.76
C ILE A 533 14.31 -7.61 -15.51
N CYS A 534 13.88 -6.36 -15.35
CA CYS A 534 14.37 -5.47 -14.30
C CYS A 534 13.29 -5.20 -13.24
N GLY A 535 13.37 -5.90 -12.11
CA GLY A 535 12.62 -5.57 -10.91
C GLY A 535 13.07 -4.25 -10.30
N HIS A 536 12.35 -3.75 -9.31
CA HIS A 536 12.79 -2.59 -8.53
C HIS A 536 12.72 -2.87 -7.04
N GLY A 537 13.47 -2.08 -6.29
CA GLY A 537 13.48 -2.05 -4.83
C GLY A 537 14.16 -0.78 -4.36
N SER A 538 14.17 -0.53 -3.07
CA SER A 538 14.72 0.68 -2.45
C SER A 538 15.93 0.38 -1.58
N ALA A 539 16.70 1.41 -1.26
CA ALA A 539 17.75 1.36 -0.25
C ALA A 539 17.53 2.46 0.77
N THR A 540 17.16 2.08 1.98
CA THR A 540 16.93 3.01 3.09
C THR A 540 17.53 2.47 4.37
N THR A 541 18.00 3.37 5.24
CA THR A 541 18.53 3.02 6.56
C THR A 541 17.61 3.59 7.62
N ASN A 542 17.40 2.84 8.72
CA ASN A 542 16.57 3.28 9.84
C ASN A 542 15.14 3.72 9.43
N ASN A 543 14.52 2.94 8.53
CA ASN A 543 13.18 3.22 8.04
C ASN A 543 12.22 2.07 8.39
N PRO A 544 11.33 2.22 9.38
CA PRO A 544 10.34 1.20 9.71
C PRO A 544 9.43 0.82 8.52
N TYR A 545 9.15 1.79 7.66
CA TYR A 545 8.33 1.62 6.45
C TYR A 545 9.15 1.35 5.18
N GLY A 546 10.32 0.73 5.30
CA GLY A 546 11.18 0.43 4.14
C GLY A 546 10.47 -0.35 3.04
N SER A 547 9.64 -1.32 3.40
CA SER A 547 8.85 -2.13 2.45
C SER A 547 7.85 -1.31 1.60
N ALA A 548 7.38 -0.16 2.10
CA ALA A 548 6.53 0.77 1.34
C ALA A 548 7.24 1.37 0.11
N LEU A 549 8.57 1.36 0.11
CA LEU A 549 9.40 1.85 -0.99
C LEU A 549 9.84 0.72 -1.94
N ASP A 550 9.62 -0.54 -1.58
CA ASP A 550 9.85 -1.69 -2.45
C ASP A 550 8.69 -1.90 -3.43
N CYS A 551 8.67 -3.01 -4.15
CA CYS A 551 7.68 -3.26 -5.19
C CYS A 551 6.31 -3.64 -4.60
N GLY A 552 5.28 -2.82 -4.83
CA GLY A 552 3.90 -3.12 -4.41
C GLY A 552 3.34 -4.38 -5.08
N ALA A 553 3.70 -4.62 -6.35
CA ALA A 553 3.31 -5.84 -7.07
C ALA A 553 4.03 -7.11 -6.57
N CYS A 554 5.09 -6.96 -5.76
CA CYS A 554 5.82 -8.06 -5.12
C CYS A 554 5.50 -8.16 -3.62
N GLY A 555 4.36 -7.62 -3.16
CA GLY A 555 3.94 -7.68 -1.76
C GLY A 555 4.88 -6.95 -0.78
N GLY A 556 5.48 -5.84 -1.21
CA GLY A 556 6.42 -5.06 -0.39
C GLY A 556 7.83 -5.65 -0.32
N HIS A 557 8.17 -6.53 -1.26
CA HIS A 557 9.53 -7.06 -1.46
C HIS A 557 10.18 -6.42 -2.68
N ALA A 558 11.52 -6.41 -2.72
CA ALA A 558 12.26 -6.08 -3.93
C ALA A 558 11.96 -7.10 -5.03
N GLY A 559 11.83 -6.63 -6.28
CA GLY A 559 11.45 -7.44 -7.43
C GLY A 559 12.56 -8.33 -8.02
N ASP A 560 13.73 -8.44 -7.33
CA ASP A 560 14.86 -9.26 -7.74
C ASP A 560 14.52 -10.75 -7.84
N ALA A 561 13.79 -11.27 -6.86
CA ALA A 561 13.39 -12.67 -6.80
C ALA A 561 12.59 -13.08 -8.05
N ASN A 562 11.55 -12.31 -8.36
CA ASN A 562 10.68 -12.56 -9.50
C ASN A 562 11.41 -12.41 -10.84
N ALA A 563 12.25 -11.37 -10.97
CA ALA A 563 13.06 -11.14 -12.17
C ALA A 563 14.02 -12.32 -12.43
N ARG A 564 14.70 -12.80 -11.38
CA ARG A 564 15.65 -13.94 -11.48
C ARG A 564 14.96 -15.26 -11.82
N VAL A 565 13.79 -15.51 -11.20
CA VAL A 565 12.99 -16.72 -11.52
C VAL A 565 12.50 -16.66 -12.96
N ALA A 566 11.99 -15.51 -13.43
CA ALA A 566 11.53 -15.34 -14.80
C ALA A 566 12.66 -15.56 -15.81
N ALA A 567 13.83 -14.93 -15.62
CA ALA A 567 14.98 -15.08 -16.48
C ALA A 567 15.48 -16.54 -16.51
N ALA A 568 15.58 -17.19 -15.34
CA ALA A 568 16.01 -18.58 -15.24
C ALA A 568 15.07 -19.55 -15.98
N ILE A 569 13.76 -19.34 -15.92
CA ILE A 569 12.75 -20.14 -16.63
C ILE A 569 12.85 -19.92 -18.15
N LEU A 570 12.90 -18.66 -18.61
CA LEU A 570 12.88 -18.27 -20.01
C LEU A 570 14.17 -18.67 -20.77
N ASN A 571 15.28 -18.87 -20.06
CA ASN A 571 16.53 -19.37 -20.65
C ASN A 571 16.58 -20.90 -20.77
N LYS A 572 15.63 -21.66 -20.19
CA LYS A 572 15.68 -23.15 -20.28
C LYS A 572 15.27 -23.65 -21.67
N PRO A 573 16.09 -24.49 -22.34
CA PRO A 573 15.74 -25.04 -23.66
C PRO A 573 14.42 -25.81 -23.67
N ALA A 574 14.13 -26.59 -22.62
CA ALA A 574 12.88 -27.35 -22.50
C ALA A 574 11.64 -26.43 -22.40
N VAL A 575 11.75 -25.28 -21.71
CA VAL A 575 10.67 -24.29 -21.65
C VAL A 575 10.48 -23.63 -23.02
N ARG A 576 11.55 -23.25 -23.72
CA ARG A 576 11.49 -22.66 -25.07
C ARG A 576 10.85 -23.63 -26.09
N SER A 577 11.13 -24.92 -25.96
CA SER A 577 10.47 -25.96 -26.80
C SER A 577 8.94 -25.97 -26.56
N GLY A 578 8.52 -25.98 -25.29
CA GLY A 578 7.07 -25.92 -24.95
C GLY A 578 6.40 -24.59 -25.32
N LEU A 579 7.12 -23.47 -25.29
CA LEU A 579 6.63 -22.18 -25.79
C LEU A 579 6.42 -22.17 -27.30
N LYS A 580 7.32 -22.79 -28.05
CA LYS A 580 7.19 -22.94 -29.52
C LYS A 580 5.92 -23.69 -29.89
N GLU A 581 5.55 -24.73 -29.14
CA GLU A 581 4.28 -25.47 -29.34
C GLU A 581 3.04 -24.58 -29.09
N ARG A 582 3.19 -23.53 -28.32
CA ARG A 582 2.15 -22.51 -28.03
C ARG A 582 2.23 -21.28 -28.95
N GLY A 583 3.03 -21.33 -30.01
CA GLY A 583 3.17 -20.26 -30.99
C GLY A 583 4.11 -19.11 -30.59
N ILE A 584 4.84 -19.24 -29.47
CA ILE A 584 5.85 -18.24 -29.03
C ILE A 584 7.24 -18.77 -29.37
N HIS A 585 7.87 -18.15 -30.35
CA HIS A 585 9.20 -18.58 -30.81
C HIS A 585 10.29 -17.61 -30.33
N ILE A 586 11.05 -18.05 -29.32
CA ILE A 586 12.22 -17.30 -28.83
C ILE A 586 13.47 -17.76 -29.62
N PRO A 587 14.19 -16.83 -30.30
CA PRO A 587 15.43 -17.14 -30.98
C PRO A 587 16.49 -17.77 -30.04
N GLU A 588 17.33 -18.66 -30.55
CA GLU A 588 18.37 -19.31 -29.72
C GLU A 588 19.37 -18.30 -29.15
N GLU A 589 19.71 -17.28 -29.95
CA GLU A 589 20.61 -16.19 -29.56
C GLU A 589 20.02 -15.19 -28.52
N THR A 590 18.73 -15.22 -28.28
CA THR A 590 18.11 -14.35 -27.26
C THR A 590 18.45 -14.82 -25.84
N VAL A 591 18.98 -13.91 -25.01
CA VAL A 591 19.31 -14.19 -23.62
C VAL A 591 18.48 -13.29 -22.70
N PHE A 592 17.82 -13.88 -21.70
CA PHE A 592 17.11 -13.18 -20.65
C PHE A 592 18.04 -12.94 -19.46
N ILE A 593 18.16 -11.70 -19.03
CA ILE A 593 18.99 -11.27 -17.89
C ILE A 593 18.11 -10.67 -16.82
N ALA A 594 18.32 -11.06 -15.58
CA ALA A 594 17.65 -10.43 -14.44
C ALA A 594 18.40 -9.18 -14.00
N GLY A 595 17.65 -8.14 -13.63
CA GLY A 595 18.18 -6.92 -13.03
C GLY A 595 17.32 -6.40 -11.88
N LEU A 596 17.90 -5.47 -11.12
CA LEU A 596 17.21 -4.76 -10.04
C LEU A 596 17.57 -3.29 -10.08
N HIS A 597 16.57 -2.44 -10.27
CA HIS A 597 16.66 -1.00 -10.19
C HIS A 597 16.47 -0.54 -8.75
N ASN A 598 17.47 0.11 -8.18
CA ASN A 598 17.38 0.77 -6.87
C ASN A 598 16.74 2.15 -7.05
N THR A 599 15.50 2.30 -6.65
CA THR A 599 14.75 3.55 -6.84
C THR A 599 15.26 4.71 -6.00
N THR A 600 16.02 4.45 -4.94
CA THR A 600 16.64 5.50 -4.12
C THR A 600 17.88 6.09 -4.77
N THR A 601 18.73 5.23 -5.37
CA THR A 601 20.02 5.62 -5.95
C THR A 601 20.03 5.64 -7.47
N ASP A 602 18.96 5.13 -8.13
CA ASP A 602 18.86 4.91 -9.58
C ASP A 602 19.96 4.00 -10.16
N GLU A 603 20.59 3.18 -9.34
CA GLU A 603 21.53 2.16 -9.81
C GLU A 603 20.80 0.90 -10.26
N VAL A 604 21.29 0.23 -11.29
CA VAL A 604 20.81 -1.08 -11.73
C VAL A 604 21.90 -2.12 -11.56
N VAL A 605 21.56 -3.19 -10.83
CA VAL A 605 22.42 -4.38 -10.67
C VAL A 605 21.91 -5.46 -11.61
N LEU A 606 22.82 -6.06 -12.39
CA LEU A 606 22.54 -7.22 -13.24
C LEU A 606 22.91 -8.50 -12.47
N TYR A 607 22.03 -9.50 -12.50
CA TYR A 607 22.24 -10.80 -11.86
C TYR A 607 22.61 -11.84 -12.89
N ASP A 608 23.48 -12.77 -12.51
CA ASP A 608 23.85 -13.97 -13.27
C ASP A 608 24.41 -13.72 -14.70
N ALA A 609 24.73 -12.45 -15.01
CA ALA A 609 25.16 -12.00 -16.33
C ALA A 609 26.57 -12.47 -16.73
N GLU A 610 27.43 -12.81 -15.77
CA GLU A 610 28.84 -13.15 -16.02
C GLU A 610 29.06 -14.65 -16.25
N SER A 611 28.19 -15.49 -15.74
CA SER A 611 28.36 -16.95 -15.74
C SER A 611 27.82 -17.66 -16.98
N ASP A 612 26.79 -17.12 -17.64
CA ASP A 612 26.10 -17.76 -18.77
C ASP A 612 26.41 -17.10 -20.14
N SER A 613 27.29 -16.11 -20.15
CA SER A 613 27.41 -15.15 -21.26
C SER A 613 28.81 -14.93 -21.80
N ALA A 614 29.66 -15.99 -21.86
CA ALA A 614 31.04 -15.88 -22.38
C ALA A 614 31.16 -15.26 -23.80
N GLY A 615 30.07 -15.25 -24.59
CA GLY A 615 30.00 -14.60 -25.91
C GLY A 615 29.31 -13.23 -25.94
N LEU A 616 28.81 -12.71 -24.79
CA LEU A 616 28.00 -11.48 -24.71
C LEU A 616 28.72 -10.32 -23.97
N ALA A 617 29.98 -10.48 -23.62
CA ALA A 617 30.72 -9.50 -22.82
C ALA A 617 30.71 -8.09 -23.44
N PRO A 618 30.87 -7.86 -24.76
CA PRO A 618 30.82 -6.52 -25.35
C PRO A 618 29.42 -5.88 -25.25
N GLU A 619 28.38 -6.68 -25.51
CA GLU A 619 26.99 -6.20 -25.42
C GLU A 619 26.60 -5.85 -23.98
N LEU A 620 27.04 -6.66 -23.03
CA LEU A 620 26.81 -6.40 -21.60
C LEU A 620 27.50 -5.12 -21.14
N GLU A 621 28.71 -4.86 -21.61
CA GLU A 621 29.44 -3.62 -21.31
C GLU A 621 28.70 -2.41 -21.90
N LYS A 622 28.19 -2.49 -23.12
CA LYS A 622 27.36 -1.45 -23.75
C LYS A 622 26.09 -1.21 -22.94
N ILE A 623 25.42 -2.26 -22.47
CA ILE A 623 24.22 -2.15 -21.63
C ILE A 623 24.56 -1.49 -20.28
N ARG A 624 25.67 -1.86 -19.62
CA ARG A 624 26.11 -1.21 -18.37
C ARG A 624 26.34 0.29 -18.57
N GLN A 625 26.92 0.70 -19.71
CA GLN A 625 27.10 2.13 -20.03
C GLN A 625 25.76 2.83 -20.20
N TRP A 626 24.78 2.25 -20.90
CA TRP A 626 23.43 2.80 -21.05
C TRP A 626 22.71 2.94 -19.70
N LEU A 627 22.77 1.89 -18.87
CA LEU A 627 22.17 1.91 -17.53
C LEU A 627 22.82 2.98 -16.65
N SER A 628 24.15 3.11 -16.69
CA SER A 628 24.87 4.15 -15.98
C SER A 628 24.51 5.56 -16.47
N GLY A 629 24.34 5.75 -17.79
CA GLY A 629 23.85 6.98 -18.39
C GLY A 629 22.45 7.36 -17.91
N ALA A 630 21.54 6.38 -17.94
CA ALA A 630 20.17 6.51 -17.44
C ALA A 630 20.13 6.88 -15.95
N SER A 631 20.96 6.23 -15.14
CA SER A 631 21.10 6.53 -13.70
C SER A 631 21.48 7.98 -13.45
N ARG A 632 22.50 8.50 -14.14
CA ARG A 632 22.91 9.92 -14.01
C ARG A 632 21.80 10.89 -14.44
N GLN A 633 21.06 10.57 -15.51
CA GLN A 633 19.99 11.43 -16.00
C GLN A 633 18.80 11.44 -15.01
N SER A 634 18.39 10.28 -14.49
CA SER A 634 17.33 10.17 -13.49
C SER A 634 17.66 10.93 -12.20
N ARG A 635 18.89 10.81 -11.69
CA ARG A 635 19.34 11.57 -10.50
C ARG A 635 19.27 13.08 -10.72
N ARG A 636 19.68 13.57 -11.90
CA ARG A 636 19.60 15.00 -12.23
C ARG A 636 18.17 15.51 -12.24
N GLU A 637 17.25 14.73 -12.82
CA GLU A 637 15.83 15.11 -12.87
C GLU A 637 15.24 15.18 -11.46
N ARG A 638 15.58 14.23 -10.58
CA ARG A 638 15.08 14.17 -9.22
C ARG A 638 15.76 15.12 -8.24
N ALA A 639 16.90 15.71 -8.61
CA ALA A 639 17.71 16.54 -7.72
C ALA A 639 16.90 17.67 -7.06
N GLY A 640 16.06 18.38 -7.84
CA GLY A 640 15.25 19.48 -7.34
C GLY A 640 14.26 19.07 -6.26
N SER A 641 13.58 17.96 -6.46
CA SER A 641 12.63 17.43 -5.46
C SER A 641 13.32 16.96 -4.16
N LEU A 642 14.61 16.64 -4.23
CA LEU A 642 15.43 16.22 -3.08
C LEU A 642 16.19 17.36 -2.41
N GLY A 643 16.06 18.61 -2.90
CA GLY A 643 16.81 19.75 -2.40
C GLY A 643 18.32 19.68 -2.70
N LEU A 644 18.69 19.08 -3.85
CA LEU A 644 20.05 18.88 -4.31
C LEU A 644 20.34 19.69 -5.59
N ASP A 645 19.55 20.72 -5.85
CA ASP A 645 19.73 21.60 -7.00
C ASP A 645 21.09 22.30 -7.00
N GLY A 646 21.59 22.56 -8.19
CA GLY A 646 22.84 23.32 -8.38
C GLY A 646 24.12 22.57 -8.05
N LEU A 647 24.05 21.31 -7.61
CA LEU A 647 25.24 20.50 -7.38
C LEU A 647 25.89 20.04 -8.70
N PRO A 648 27.24 20.06 -8.81
CA PRO A 648 27.93 19.39 -9.91
C PRO A 648 27.56 17.91 -10.00
N ALA A 649 27.51 17.35 -11.22
CA ALA A 649 27.05 15.98 -11.46
C ALA A 649 27.76 14.92 -10.57
N ALA A 650 29.09 15.01 -10.46
CA ALA A 650 29.88 14.09 -9.62
C ALA A 650 29.49 14.15 -8.14
N ARG A 651 29.22 15.36 -7.63
CA ARG A 651 28.76 15.56 -6.24
C ARG A 651 27.32 15.13 -6.05
N LEU A 652 26.46 15.30 -7.05
CA LEU A 652 25.08 14.84 -7.00
C LEU A 652 25.03 13.32 -6.86
N ASP A 653 25.79 12.58 -7.66
CA ASP A 653 25.86 11.12 -7.57
C ASP A 653 26.30 10.67 -6.17
N GLU A 654 27.34 11.28 -5.60
CA GLU A 654 27.80 11.02 -4.23
C GLU A 654 26.71 11.32 -3.18
N LYS A 655 26.04 12.47 -3.28
CA LYS A 655 25.04 12.89 -2.29
C LYS A 655 23.79 12.00 -2.30
N VAL A 656 23.33 11.56 -3.47
CA VAL A 656 22.22 10.62 -3.57
C VAL A 656 22.57 9.27 -2.95
N LEU A 657 23.78 8.75 -3.19
CA LEU A 657 24.28 7.53 -2.54
C LEU A 657 24.39 7.69 -1.02
N LEU A 658 24.88 8.82 -0.53
CA LEU A 658 24.99 9.09 0.90
C LEU A 658 23.60 9.11 1.56
N ARG A 659 22.59 9.75 0.93
CA ARG A 659 21.21 9.76 1.47
C ARG A 659 20.65 8.39 1.74
N SER A 660 20.87 7.41 0.87
CA SER A 660 20.40 6.04 1.06
C SER A 660 21.05 5.31 2.24
N ARG A 661 22.22 5.78 2.70
CA ARG A 661 23.06 5.20 3.75
C ARG A 661 23.01 5.96 5.07
N ASP A 662 22.45 7.16 5.05
CA ASP A 662 22.38 8.04 6.21
C ASP A 662 21.25 7.59 7.14
N TRP A 663 21.60 7.11 8.34
CA TRP A 663 20.62 6.64 9.32
C TRP A 663 19.74 7.77 9.88
N ALA A 664 20.19 9.04 9.79
CA ALA A 664 19.43 10.22 10.17
C ALA A 664 18.52 10.74 9.04
N GLN A 665 18.66 10.21 7.83
CA GLN A 665 17.88 10.66 6.68
C GLN A 665 16.45 10.16 6.76
N VAL A 666 15.54 11.08 7.05
CA VAL A 666 14.11 10.79 7.20
C VAL A 666 13.44 10.52 5.85
N ARG A 667 13.97 11.11 4.77
CA ARG A 667 13.43 11.07 3.42
C ARG A 667 14.53 10.87 2.38
N PRO A 668 14.96 9.61 2.14
CA PRO A 668 15.98 9.34 1.11
C PRO A 668 15.42 9.50 -0.31
N GLU A 669 14.16 9.22 -0.54
CA GLU A 669 13.39 9.41 -1.78
C GLU A 669 11.93 9.77 -1.49
N TRP A 670 11.18 10.18 -2.53
CA TRP A 670 9.75 10.49 -2.42
C TRP A 670 8.83 9.28 -2.66
N GLY A 671 9.37 8.15 -3.08
CA GLY A 671 8.58 6.96 -3.41
C GLY A 671 7.61 7.25 -4.56
N LEU A 672 6.34 6.91 -4.34
CA LEU A 672 5.29 7.10 -5.33
C LEU A 672 4.50 8.41 -5.15
N ALA A 673 5.01 9.38 -4.37
CA ALA A 673 4.36 10.69 -4.23
C ALA A 673 4.16 11.34 -5.60
N GLY A 674 3.01 11.99 -5.78
CA GLY A 674 2.64 12.63 -7.05
C GLY A 674 1.98 11.70 -8.06
N ASN A 675 1.85 10.38 -7.80
CA ASN A 675 1.12 9.47 -8.70
C ASN A 675 -0.31 9.96 -8.95
N ALA A 676 -0.77 9.88 -10.22
CA ALA A 676 -2.05 10.44 -10.62
C ALA A 676 -2.70 9.71 -11.81
N ALA A 677 -1.95 8.97 -12.62
CA ALA A 677 -2.48 8.30 -13.79
C ALA A 677 -1.95 6.88 -13.96
N PHE A 678 -2.73 6.08 -14.68
CA PHE A 678 -2.37 4.76 -15.20
C PHE A 678 -2.64 4.72 -16.70
N ILE A 679 -1.65 4.34 -17.50
CA ILE A 679 -1.80 4.24 -18.95
C ILE A 679 -1.52 2.81 -19.40
N ALA A 680 -2.50 2.18 -20.05
CA ALA A 680 -2.35 0.89 -20.73
C ALA A 680 -2.42 1.13 -22.24
N ALA A 681 -1.26 1.13 -22.90
CA ALA A 681 -1.13 1.42 -24.32
C ALA A 681 0.21 0.90 -24.85
N PRO A 682 0.39 0.82 -26.18
CA PRO A 682 1.72 0.61 -26.76
C PRO A 682 2.70 1.69 -26.32
N ARG A 683 3.96 1.31 -26.10
CA ARG A 683 5.00 2.22 -25.60
C ARG A 683 5.15 3.51 -26.44
N GLU A 684 4.85 3.41 -27.71
CA GLU A 684 4.86 4.51 -28.66
C GLU A 684 4.04 5.72 -28.21
N ARG A 685 2.95 5.51 -27.50
CA ARG A 685 2.07 6.60 -27.03
C ARG A 685 2.73 7.51 -26.02
N THR A 686 3.67 6.98 -25.28
CA THR A 686 4.31 7.69 -24.15
C THR A 686 5.83 7.86 -24.30
N LYS A 687 6.45 7.22 -25.33
CA LYS A 687 7.90 7.31 -25.55
C LYS A 687 8.31 8.78 -25.81
N GLY A 688 9.32 9.24 -25.06
CA GLY A 688 9.85 10.60 -25.15
C GLY A 688 9.01 11.68 -24.47
N LEU A 689 7.83 11.35 -23.90
CA LEU A 689 7.06 12.27 -23.06
C LEU A 689 7.62 12.31 -21.64
N ASN A 690 7.74 13.50 -21.08
CA ASN A 690 7.96 13.67 -19.65
C ASN A 690 6.60 13.69 -18.93
N LEU A 691 6.31 12.60 -18.23
CA LEU A 691 5.09 12.42 -17.43
C LEU A 691 5.31 12.78 -15.95
N GLY A 692 6.51 13.28 -15.62
CA GLY A 692 6.85 13.81 -14.30
C GLY A 692 6.96 12.75 -13.20
N GLY A 693 7.12 11.46 -13.57
CA GLY A 693 7.10 10.37 -12.58
C GLY A 693 5.72 10.20 -11.92
N ARG A 694 4.63 10.60 -12.60
CA ARG A 694 3.26 10.57 -12.06
C ARG A 694 2.40 9.44 -12.61
N THR A 695 2.91 8.65 -13.55
CA THR A 695 2.10 7.73 -14.34
C THR A 695 2.62 6.30 -14.24
N PHE A 696 1.74 5.38 -13.88
CA PHE A 696 1.96 3.94 -14.03
C PHE A 696 1.84 3.58 -15.50
N LEU A 697 2.86 2.93 -16.09
CA LEU A 697 2.89 2.63 -17.51
C LEU A 697 2.87 1.14 -17.79
N HIS A 698 1.73 0.63 -18.24
CA HIS A 698 1.54 -0.76 -18.65
C HIS A 698 1.58 -0.88 -20.19
N ASN A 699 2.33 -1.86 -20.71
CA ASN A 699 2.31 -2.14 -22.13
C ASN A 699 1.04 -2.92 -22.50
N TYR A 700 0.29 -2.44 -23.51
CA TYR A 700 -0.91 -3.10 -24.00
C TYR A 700 -1.15 -2.76 -25.48
N ASP A 701 -1.55 -3.77 -26.25
CA ASP A 701 -1.90 -3.66 -27.67
C ASP A 701 -3.22 -4.40 -27.92
N ALA A 702 -4.31 -3.63 -28.00
CA ALA A 702 -5.66 -4.16 -28.20
C ALA A 702 -5.80 -4.98 -29.51
N SER A 703 -4.94 -4.75 -30.52
CA SER A 703 -5.00 -5.49 -31.80
C SER A 703 -4.58 -6.96 -31.64
N LYS A 704 -3.79 -7.26 -30.59
CA LYS A 704 -3.29 -8.60 -30.26
C LYS A 704 -4.20 -9.32 -29.25
N ASP A 705 -5.08 -8.63 -28.56
CA ASP A 705 -5.95 -9.14 -27.49
C ASP A 705 -7.40 -9.33 -27.96
N LYS A 706 -7.63 -10.25 -28.89
CA LYS A 706 -8.92 -10.48 -29.54
C LYS A 706 -10.01 -10.96 -28.59
N ASP A 707 -9.66 -11.76 -27.59
CA ASP A 707 -10.57 -12.31 -26.57
C ASP A 707 -10.71 -11.41 -25.33
N LYS A 708 -9.98 -10.28 -25.29
CA LYS A 708 -9.96 -9.31 -24.18
C LYS A 708 -9.45 -9.89 -22.86
N SER A 709 -8.74 -11.00 -22.90
CA SER A 709 -8.22 -11.64 -21.69
C SER A 709 -7.15 -10.78 -21.00
N VAL A 710 -6.28 -10.14 -21.79
CA VAL A 710 -5.25 -9.22 -21.27
C VAL A 710 -5.89 -7.93 -20.74
N LEU A 711 -6.88 -7.36 -21.44
CA LEU A 711 -7.64 -6.21 -20.99
C LEU A 711 -8.34 -6.48 -19.65
N THR A 712 -8.98 -7.64 -19.54
CA THR A 712 -9.63 -8.07 -18.29
C THR A 712 -8.62 -8.18 -17.16
N LEU A 713 -7.46 -8.79 -17.39
CA LEU A 713 -6.39 -8.88 -16.40
C LEU A 713 -5.89 -7.48 -15.99
N ILE A 714 -5.67 -6.57 -16.94
CA ILE A 714 -5.22 -5.20 -16.66
C ILE A 714 -6.21 -4.46 -15.75
N LEU A 715 -7.50 -4.54 -16.05
CA LEU A 715 -8.54 -3.86 -15.27
C LEU A 715 -8.76 -4.50 -13.89
N THR A 716 -8.58 -5.81 -13.73
CA THR A 716 -8.85 -6.53 -12.47
C THR A 716 -7.64 -6.64 -11.55
N ALA A 717 -6.42 -6.43 -12.03
CA ALA A 717 -5.21 -6.59 -11.23
C ALA A 717 -4.29 -5.35 -11.26
N PRO A 718 -3.49 -5.03 -12.29
CA PRO A 718 -2.57 -3.88 -12.27
C PRO A 718 -3.26 -2.54 -12.01
N MET A 719 -4.43 -2.29 -12.60
CA MET A 719 -5.19 -1.07 -12.40
C MET A 719 -5.70 -0.97 -10.95
N VAL A 720 -6.24 -2.07 -10.41
CA VAL A 720 -6.70 -2.10 -9.00
C VAL A 720 -5.53 -1.84 -8.04
N VAL A 721 -4.37 -2.47 -8.25
CA VAL A 721 -3.19 -2.22 -7.41
C VAL A 721 -2.73 -0.76 -7.52
N ALA A 722 -2.70 -0.19 -8.72
CA ALA A 722 -2.36 1.22 -8.93
C ALA A 722 -3.37 2.16 -8.24
N SER A 723 -4.67 1.85 -8.29
CA SER A 723 -5.70 2.62 -7.59
C SER A 723 -5.56 2.53 -6.07
N TRP A 724 -5.19 1.37 -5.53
CA TRP A 724 -4.93 1.21 -4.10
C TRP A 724 -3.75 2.06 -3.63
N ILE A 725 -2.66 2.08 -4.39
CA ILE A 725 -1.51 2.94 -4.11
C ILE A 725 -1.93 4.42 -4.15
N ASN A 726 -2.65 4.83 -5.20
CA ASN A 726 -3.12 6.19 -5.36
C ASN A 726 -4.01 6.63 -4.18
N LEU A 727 -5.00 5.81 -3.80
CA LEU A 727 -5.92 6.11 -2.72
C LEU A 727 -5.25 6.09 -1.33
N GLN A 728 -4.18 5.30 -1.14
CA GLN A 728 -3.37 5.39 0.09
C GLN A 728 -2.64 6.73 0.18
N TYR A 729 -1.96 7.14 -0.90
CA TYR A 729 -1.29 8.45 -0.96
C TYR A 729 -2.29 9.58 -0.81
N TYR A 730 -3.44 9.50 -1.48
CA TYR A 730 -4.56 10.42 -1.34
C TYR A 730 -5.04 10.51 0.11
N GLY A 731 -5.45 9.39 0.71
CA GLY A 731 -5.97 9.33 2.07
C GLY A 731 -4.98 9.86 3.12
N SER A 732 -3.70 9.43 3.02
CA SER A 732 -2.64 9.90 3.92
C SER A 732 -2.37 11.42 3.78
N THR A 733 -2.61 12.01 2.59
CA THR A 733 -2.46 13.45 2.35
C THR A 733 -3.61 14.24 2.93
N VAL A 734 -4.86 13.83 2.65
CA VAL A 734 -6.04 14.61 3.06
C VAL A 734 -6.37 14.44 4.53
N ASN A 735 -6.05 13.29 5.14
CA ASN A 735 -6.29 13.02 6.55
C ASN A 735 -5.22 12.09 7.14
N ASN A 736 -4.07 12.67 7.47
CA ASN A 736 -2.95 11.89 8.00
C ASN A 736 -3.21 11.30 9.39
N ARG A 737 -4.18 11.83 10.15
CA ARG A 737 -4.58 11.31 11.46
C ARG A 737 -5.28 9.95 11.35
N LEU A 738 -6.18 9.78 10.36
CA LEU A 738 -6.93 8.53 10.15
C LEU A 738 -6.21 7.55 9.24
N PHE A 739 -5.57 8.04 8.18
CA PHE A 739 -5.05 7.25 7.08
C PHE A 739 -3.54 7.43 6.87
N GLY A 740 -2.84 8.01 7.84
CA GLY A 740 -1.41 8.24 7.82
C GLY A 740 -0.73 7.78 9.09
N SER A 741 0.56 8.04 9.18
CA SER A 741 1.37 7.69 10.33
C SER A 741 2.09 8.88 10.97
N GLY A 742 1.58 10.08 10.77
CA GLY A 742 2.05 11.28 11.45
C GLY A 742 3.50 11.63 11.13
N ASP A 743 4.25 12.01 12.16
CA ASP A 743 5.64 12.43 12.03
C ASP A 743 6.62 11.26 12.25
N LYS A 744 7.32 10.89 11.20
CA LYS A 744 8.30 9.81 11.20
C LYS A 744 9.46 10.03 12.20
N THR A 745 9.77 11.27 12.55
CA THR A 745 10.88 11.58 13.46
C THR A 745 10.63 11.14 14.90
N ILE A 746 9.36 10.93 15.26
CA ILE A 746 8.96 10.49 16.60
C ILE A 746 8.33 9.07 16.58
N HIS A 747 8.58 8.30 15.54
CA HIS A 747 8.10 6.93 15.47
C HIS A 747 8.83 6.01 16.45
N ASN A 748 8.08 5.27 17.23
CA ASN A 748 8.54 4.13 18.00
C ASN A 748 7.95 2.84 17.45
N VAL A 749 8.81 1.87 17.14
CA VAL A 749 8.39 0.58 16.58
C VAL A 749 7.72 -0.28 17.66
N VAL A 750 6.53 -0.78 17.35
CA VAL A 750 5.74 -1.65 18.21
C VAL A 750 5.77 -3.07 17.65
N GLY A 751 6.55 -3.93 18.25
CA GLY A 751 6.72 -5.32 17.80
C GLY A 751 7.13 -5.41 16.33
N THR A 752 6.36 -6.19 15.56
CA THR A 752 6.48 -6.27 14.09
C THR A 752 5.30 -5.58 13.39
N PHE A 753 4.34 -5.04 14.14
CA PHE A 753 3.02 -4.62 13.66
C PHE A 753 3.03 -3.26 12.98
N GLY A 754 3.58 -2.25 13.66
CA GLY A 754 3.48 -0.87 13.23
C GLY A 754 4.34 0.06 14.10
N VAL A 755 3.97 1.32 14.15
CA VAL A 755 4.62 2.35 14.95
C VAL A 755 3.60 3.11 15.79
N TRP A 756 4.08 3.65 16.91
CA TRP A 756 3.42 4.74 17.66
C TRP A 756 4.11 6.06 17.35
N GLN A 757 3.39 7.15 17.51
CA GLN A 757 3.99 8.49 17.63
C GLN A 757 4.28 8.75 19.13
N GLY A 758 5.53 8.92 19.49
CA GLY A 758 5.92 9.02 20.89
C GLY A 758 5.82 7.69 21.64
N ASN A 759 5.40 7.72 22.91
CA ASN A 759 5.52 6.59 23.83
C ASN A 759 4.22 5.77 24.00
N GLY A 760 3.15 6.12 23.33
CA GLY A 760 1.84 5.46 23.49
C GLY A 760 0.83 5.92 22.44
N GLY A 761 -0.43 5.62 22.70
CA GLY A 761 -1.53 5.89 21.78
C GLY A 761 -1.85 4.73 20.86
N ASP A 762 -2.58 4.98 19.79
CA ASP A 762 -2.97 3.96 18.80
C ASP A 762 -1.83 3.65 17.83
N LEU A 763 -1.88 2.45 17.22
CA LEU A 763 -1.03 2.15 16.05
C LEU A 763 -1.31 3.14 14.93
N GLN A 764 -0.24 3.55 14.25
CA GLN A 764 -0.36 4.44 13.10
C GLN A 764 -0.56 3.62 11.82
N ALA A 765 -1.49 4.07 10.96
CA ALA A 765 -1.90 3.38 9.74
C ALA A 765 -1.69 4.26 8.52
N GLY A 766 -0.82 3.86 7.58
CA GLY A 766 -0.58 4.58 6.34
C GLY A 766 0.78 5.28 6.28
N LEU A 767 0.88 6.30 5.43
CA LEU A 767 2.16 6.97 5.13
C LEU A 767 2.46 8.12 6.09
N PRO A 768 3.74 8.32 6.49
CA PRO A 768 4.12 9.48 7.29
C PRO A 768 4.10 10.78 6.46
N MET A 769 3.97 11.91 7.14
CA MET A 769 4.00 13.23 6.52
C MET A 769 5.25 13.45 5.65
N GLN A 770 6.40 12.90 6.05
CA GLN A 770 7.65 13.02 5.29
C GLN A 770 7.65 12.31 3.94
N SER A 771 6.69 11.42 3.68
CA SER A 771 6.47 10.83 2.35
C SER A 771 5.56 11.66 1.43
N LEU A 772 4.90 12.71 1.97
CA LEU A 772 3.82 13.45 1.32
C LEU A 772 4.09 14.95 1.21
N HIS A 773 4.80 15.53 2.18
CA HIS A 773 5.01 16.97 2.33
C HIS A 773 6.48 17.29 2.59
N SER A 774 7.02 18.31 1.91
CA SER A 774 8.45 18.68 2.01
C SER A 774 8.80 19.48 3.26
N GLY A 775 7.82 19.90 4.05
CA GLY A 775 7.93 20.94 5.08
C GLY A 775 7.40 22.30 4.61
N THR A 776 7.43 22.54 3.29
CA THR A 776 6.95 23.80 2.69
C THR A 776 5.80 23.63 1.71
N LYS A 777 5.72 22.47 1.02
CA LYS A 777 4.68 22.18 0.02
C LYS A 777 4.32 20.69 0.00
N TRP A 778 3.13 20.41 -0.47
CA TRP A 778 2.71 19.05 -0.79
C TRP A 778 3.51 18.51 -1.98
N MET A 779 4.08 17.33 -1.83
CA MET A 779 4.77 16.58 -2.90
C MET A 779 3.83 15.57 -3.54
N HIS A 780 2.77 15.18 -2.84
CA HIS A 780 1.66 14.45 -3.41
C HIS A 780 0.46 15.41 -3.58
N GLU A 781 0.07 15.66 -4.84
CA GLU A 781 -1.19 16.34 -5.18
C GLU A 781 -2.32 15.29 -5.05
N PRO A 782 -3.28 15.49 -4.14
CA PRO A 782 -4.30 14.48 -3.87
C PRO A 782 -5.40 14.49 -4.94
N VAL A 783 -5.12 13.82 -6.05
CA VAL A 783 -6.07 13.55 -7.15
C VAL A 783 -6.31 12.05 -7.27
N ARG A 784 -7.53 11.66 -7.62
CA ARG A 784 -7.87 10.25 -7.84
C ARG A 784 -7.28 9.76 -9.15
N LEU A 785 -7.00 8.46 -9.23
CA LEU A 785 -6.32 7.85 -10.37
C LEU A 785 -7.13 8.07 -11.67
N SER A 786 -6.46 8.59 -12.69
CA SER A 786 -6.99 8.71 -14.06
C SER A 786 -6.41 7.58 -14.92
N VAL A 787 -7.27 6.67 -15.33
CA VAL A 787 -6.92 5.44 -16.09
C VAL A 787 -7.19 5.67 -17.56
N PHE A 788 -6.17 5.52 -18.40
CA PHE A 788 -6.24 5.64 -19.85
C PHE A 788 -5.90 4.31 -20.51
N ILE A 789 -6.81 3.77 -21.33
CA ILE A 789 -6.64 2.48 -21.99
C ILE A 789 -6.79 2.65 -23.49
N GLU A 790 -5.78 2.27 -24.28
CA GLU A 790 -5.89 2.26 -25.74
C GLU A 790 -6.65 1.01 -26.20
N ALA A 791 -7.96 1.14 -26.22
CA ALA A 791 -8.90 0.12 -26.70
C ALA A 791 -10.21 0.79 -27.12
N PRO A 792 -11.01 0.15 -28.01
CA PRO A 792 -12.36 0.63 -28.31
C PRO A 792 -13.23 0.71 -27.07
N PRO A 793 -14.04 1.78 -26.89
CA PRO A 793 -14.97 1.92 -25.76
C PRO A 793 -15.82 0.68 -25.50
N ALA A 794 -16.40 0.10 -26.55
CA ALA A 794 -17.22 -1.11 -26.44
C ALA A 794 -16.45 -2.35 -25.90
N ALA A 795 -15.14 -2.41 -26.13
CA ALA A 795 -14.33 -3.50 -25.59
C ALA A 795 -14.17 -3.35 -24.06
N ILE A 796 -13.92 -2.12 -23.60
CA ILE A 796 -13.79 -1.82 -22.17
C ILE A 796 -15.14 -2.03 -21.48
N GLU A 797 -16.25 -1.53 -22.02
CA GLU A 797 -17.60 -1.74 -21.47
C GLU A 797 -17.94 -3.22 -21.30
N SER A 798 -17.58 -4.04 -22.29
CA SER A 798 -17.84 -5.48 -22.18
C SER A 798 -17.08 -6.15 -21.02
N VAL A 799 -15.90 -5.65 -20.66
CA VAL A 799 -15.15 -6.11 -19.49
C VAL A 799 -15.81 -5.59 -18.21
N LEU A 800 -16.22 -4.33 -18.14
CA LEU A 800 -16.90 -3.76 -16.97
C LEU A 800 -18.19 -4.52 -16.63
N VAL A 801 -18.98 -4.92 -17.65
CA VAL A 801 -20.19 -5.72 -17.45
C VAL A 801 -19.85 -7.09 -16.81
N SER A 802 -18.73 -7.69 -17.20
CA SER A 802 -18.29 -8.99 -16.65
C SER A 802 -17.57 -8.90 -15.30
N GLN A 803 -17.17 -7.69 -14.86
CA GLN A 803 -16.36 -7.46 -13.66
C GLN A 803 -17.04 -6.42 -12.72
N PRO A 804 -18.08 -6.82 -11.97
CA PRO A 804 -18.91 -5.91 -11.16
C PRO A 804 -18.09 -5.06 -10.18
N GLY A 805 -17.10 -5.64 -9.49
CA GLY A 805 -16.29 -4.89 -8.52
C GLY A 805 -15.41 -3.79 -9.14
N VAL A 806 -14.93 -3.99 -10.37
CA VAL A 806 -14.20 -2.95 -11.12
C VAL A 806 -15.16 -1.86 -11.59
N ARG A 807 -16.33 -2.27 -12.09
CA ARG A 807 -17.39 -1.37 -12.52
C ARG A 807 -17.83 -0.46 -11.38
N GLU A 808 -18.11 -1.02 -10.22
CA GLU A 808 -18.50 -0.30 -9.01
C GLU A 808 -17.46 0.72 -8.55
N LEU A 809 -16.17 0.36 -8.58
CA LEU A 809 -15.06 1.26 -8.26
C LEU A 809 -15.05 2.51 -9.16
N ILE A 810 -15.41 2.37 -10.44
CA ILE A 810 -15.43 3.45 -11.42
C ILE A 810 -16.74 4.25 -11.30
N GLU A 811 -17.89 3.59 -11.24
CA GLU A 811 -19.21 4.25 -11.18
C GLU A 811 -19.41 5.03 -9.89
N ASN A 812 -18.84 4.55 -8.78
CA ASN A 812 -18.83 5.28 -7.49
C ASN A 812 -17.78 6.42 -7.43
N GLY A 813 -17.06 6.66 -8.52
CA GLY A 813 -16.15 7.80 -8.63
C GLY A 813 -14.85 7.65 -7.85
N TRP A 814 -14.39 6.42 -7.53
CA TRP A 814 -13.09 6.18 -6.92
C TRP A 814 -11.93 6.23 -7.92
N VAL A 815 -12.22 5.98 -9.19
CA VAL A 815 -11.27 6.00 -10.32
C VAL A 815 -11.92 6.66 -11.52
N ASN A 816 -11.17 7.51 -12.25
CA ASN A 816 -11.60 8.09 -13.51
C ASN A 816 -11.14 7.21 -14.68
N LEU A 817 -12.03 6.81 -15.59
CA LEU A 817 -11.71 5.91 -16.71
C LEU A 817 -11.85 6.60 -18.05
N PHE A 818 -10.83 6.42 -18.90
CA PHE A 818 -10.77 6.95 -20.27
C PHE A 818 -10.39 5.86 -21.26
N ALA A 819 -11.05 5.83 -22.42
CA ALA A 819 -10.63 5.07 -23.57
C ALA A 819 -9.86 5.99 -24.54
N MET A 820 -8.85 5.41 -25.21
CA MET A 820 -8.07 6.10 -26.26
C MET A 820 -8.24 5.35 -27.58
N GLU A 821 -8.46 6.09 -28.66
CA GLU A 821 -8.55 5.56 -30.02
C GLU A 821 -7.70 6.38 -30.99
N GLY A 822 -7.60 5.88 -32.24
CA GLY A 822 -6.88 6.58 -33.30
C GLY A 822 -5.41 6.83 -32.98
N SER A 823 -4.76 5.88 -32.29
CA SER A 823 -3.37 6.01 -31.87
C SER A 823 -3.12 7.18 -30.90
N GLY A 824 -4.07 7.41 -29.97
CA GLY A 824 -3.98 8.48 -28.97
C GLY A 824 -4.44 9.86 -29.45
N LYS A 825 -5.23 9.93 -30.54
CA LYS A 825 -5.82 11.19 -31.06
C LYS A 825 -7.19 11.49 -30.48
N VAL A 826 -7.97 10.46 -30.15
CA VAL A 826 -9.35 10.59 -29.69
C VAL A 826 -9.46 9.99 -28.30
N PHE A 827 -10.13 10.69 -27.42
CA PHE A 827 -10.35 10.27 -26.03
C PHE A 827 -11.84 10.23 -25.72
N TRP A 828 -12.22 9.25 -24.91
CA TRP A 828 -13.58 9.05 -24.42
C TRP A 828 -13.52 8.89 -22.92
N ARG A 829 -14.43 9.55 -22.18
CA ARG A 829 -14.57 9.42 -20.72
C ARG A 829 -15.77 8.55 -20.39
N TYR A 830 -15.60 7.61 -19.47
CA TYR A 830 -16.72 6.81 -18.95
C TYR A 830 -17.49 7.58 -17.87
N LEU A 831 -18.83 7.62 -18.00
CA LEU A 831 -19.75 8.38 -17.14
C LEU A 831 -20.80 7.50 -16.42
N GLY A 832 -20.53 6.21 -16.22
CA GLY A 832 -21.44 5.26 -15.56
C GLY A 832 -22.48 4.63 -16.49
N ASN A 833 -22.95 5.37 -17.48
CA ASN A 833 -23.93 4.92 -18.48
C ASN A 833 -23.33 4.70 -19.89
N GLY A 834 -22.01 4.84 -20.00
CA GLY A 834 -21.29 4.69 -21.26
C GLY A 834 -20.14 5.69 -21.42
N PHE A 835 -19.46 5.62 -22.57
CA PHE A 835 -18.37 6.51 -22.93
C PHE A 835 -18.85 7.73 -23.72
N GLU A 836 -18.40 8.90 -23.33
CA GLU A 836 -18.59 10.15 -24.08
C GLU A 836 -17.26 10.71 -24.57
N LYS A 837 -17.29 11.31 -25.75
CA LYS A 837 -16.10 11.90 -26.37
C LYS A 837 -15.63 13.12 -25.58
N VAL A 838 -14.35 13.16 -25.28
CA VAL A 838 -13.69 14.33 -24.70
C VAL A 838 -13.37 15.32 -25.85
N HIS A 839 -13.81 16.57 -25.71
CA HIS A 839 -13.64 17.63 -26.70
C HIS A 839 -12.46 18.52 -26.41
#